data_da8c7a42f093868a03bca363cc668452
#
_entry.id   da8c7a42f093868a03bca363cc668452
#
_cell.length_a   1.000
_cell.length_b   1.000
_cell.length_c   1.000
_cell.angle_alpha   90.00
_cell.angle_beta   90.00
_cell.angle_gamma   90.00
#
_symmetry.space_group_name_H-M   'P 1'
#
loop_
_entity.id
_entity.type
_entity.pdbx_description
1 polymer ?
#
loop_
_entity_poly.entity_id
_entity_poly.type
_entity_poly.pdbx_seq_one_letter_code
_entity_poly.pdbx_strand_id
1 'polypeptide(L)'
;MIVTKFFRTMYPVKITSLIVVLFMASCVRSEKESVKDSDSGIYYDKPFIQEYHEAYLVSKNPDENEIRSIAVDNDSNVWIATAAGVFRKESGEREWEPVITGENRGPAYSVVKNAGGDILLGTWNGLYRYKDKILLKEEGPEPPVSEISCGNDGDYALGPYGIWRYNVKNWEKQSYRIARSVRDAICDNNGGLWVATDAGLYFCRNGVTKLFQDVSEMISCNVKAVAFDEEGKIWTGVLGGVSVRDTLNLIRNLTPEDGVPSSNINCIAKSPDSVMWVGTNVGSVRFASDGSHSIRFSKRWLTDNHVNDIAFDAEGNAWVATANGVSAIKRRSMTLEGKGKEFYGQLMKRHIRDPWTVGILRLEVPGDTATWRNSDDDNDGEFTGNYLAMESFRYAVTGDPDARQKARKAFEFLKFLQEVTGTEGFFARSIVPVAWKKVNDPNRTYDKRQLAEELVNDPRYKPVEERWRRSKDGKWLWKGDTSSDEMDGHMMSYFFYYELAAGEEEKIMIRNHVRKIIDCLIRNGYNLIDIDGTHTRWAVWSPDKLNRDPDWSSEKALNSMELLAYLKLAAHITGDDKYQKEYIRLIEEEGYLDNALELNSKNPAWQVYFDRTMEGYLIPILLKYEDNPEYRKSFEMLADEWMENQESGENLVNNFTYAFATGKKVNIPQSIDFLKDAPLDLVDWTIDHRIREDVHLVREPILEEIQVAELPSASERATVRWDRNPWAATEGNPQQVREPVFWLWPYWMARYLGVIQPAGSK
;
A
#
# COMPACT_ATOMS: atom_id res chain seq x y z
N MET A 1 35.09 39.47 -9.03
CA MET A 1 36.26 40.12 -8.37
C MET A 1 36.25 39.56 -6.95
N ILE A 2 37.10 38.75 -6.47
CA ILE A 2 38.51 38.44 -6.51
C ILE A 2 38.65 36.95 -6.21
N VAL A 3 39.18 36.19 -7.05
CA VAL A 3 40.17 35.17 -7.18
C VAL A 3 41.23 35.25 -6.07
N THR A 4 41.55 34.17 -5.37
CA THR A 4 42.94 33.74 -5.18
C THR A 4 43.07 32.28 -4.71
N LYS A 5 43.83 31.53 -5.49
CA LYS A 5 44.46 30.23 -5.25
C LYS A 5 45.36 30.28 -3.99
N PHE A 6 45.51 29.11 -3.29
CA PHE A 6 46.85 28.72 -2.79
C PHE A 6 47.05 27.21 -2.84
N PHE A 7 48.29 26.87 -3.17
CA PHE A 7 48.86 25.58 -3.52
C PHE A 7 49.41 24.81 -2.31
N ARG A 8 49.37 23.48 -2.39
CA ARG A 8 50.30 22.43 -1.95
C ARG A 8 51.26 22.70 -0.75
N THR A 9 51.23 21.73 0.21
CA THR A 9 52.48 21.08 0.66
C THR A 9 52.17 19.66 1.18
N MET A 10 52.86 18.68 0.61
CA MET A 10 52.93 17.28 1.04
C MET A 10 53.89 17.15 2.22
N TYR A 11 53.56 16.41 3.27
CA TYR A 11 54.49 15.64 4.10
C TYR A 11 53.87 14.28 4.46
N PRO A 12 54.68 13.20 4.51
CA PRO A 12 54.19 11.85 4.71
C PRO A 12 54.09 11.53 6.21
N VAL A 13 52.94 11.00 6.62
CA VAL A 13 52.80 10.40 7.96
C VAL A 13 52.52 8.92 7.82
N LYS A 14 53.28 8.17 8.59
CA LYS A 14 53.36 6.72 8.68
C LYS A 14 52.00 6.05 8.86
N ILE A 15 51.82 4.96 8.09
CA ILE A 15 50.78 3.97 8.24
C ILE A 15 50.93 3.30 9.61
N THR A 16 49.99 3.54 10.51
CA THR A 16 49.76 2.69 11.67
C THR A 16 48.40 2.01 11.41
N SER A 17 48.46 0.70 11.20
CA SER A 17 47.34 -0.15 10.97
C SER A 17 46.37 -0.11 12.17
N LEU A 18 45.26 0.61 12.03
CA LEU A 18 44.12 0.49 12.92
C LEU A 18 43.14 -0.51 12.27
N ILE A 19 43.13 -1.71 12.79
CA ILE A 19 42.11 -2.71 12.47
C ILE A 19 40.78 -2.17 13.02
N VAL A 20 40.01 -1.54 12.19
CA VAL A 20 38.61 -1.27 12.46
C VAL A 20 37.87 -2.59 12.24
N VAL A 21 37.54 -3.27 13.32
CA VAL A 21 36.55 -4.38 13.33
C VAL A 21 35.23 -3.74 13.00
N LEU A 22 34.83 -3.81 11.74
CA LEU A 22 33.46 -3.62 11.33
C LEU A 22 32.62 -4.72 11.99
N PHE A 23 31.95 -4.41 13.08
CA PHE A 23 30.74 -5.12 13.46
C PHE A 23 29.72 -4.84 12.38
N MET A 24 29.63 -5.74 11.42
CA MET A 24 28.40 -5.89 10.65
C MET A 24 27.35 -6.39 11.66
N ALA A 25 26.53 -5.50 12.16
CA ALA A 25 25.25 -5.86 12.69
C ALA A 25 24.50 -6.46 11.50
N SER A 26 24.54 -7.78 11.36
CA SER A 26 23.59 -8.52 10.54
C SER A 26 22.23 -8.28 11.19
N CYS A 27 21.46 -7.33 10.67
CA CYS A 27 20.01 -7.38 10.83
C CYS A 27 19.60 -8.76 10.31
N VAL A 28 19.30 -9.65 11.24
CA VAL A 28 18.62 -10.91 10.94
C VAL A 28 17.22 -10.47 10.54
N ARG A 29 17.03 -10.23 9.24
CA ARG A 29 15.71 -10.24 8.63
C ARG A 29 15.15 -11.61 9.02
N SER A 30 14.11 -11.67 9.85
CA SER A 30 13.41 -12.92 10.14
C SER A 30 13.02 -13.47 8.76
N GLU A 31 13.53 -14.61 8.40
CA GLU A 31 13.07 -15.31 7.22
C GLU A 31 11.57 -15.54 7.43
N LYS A 32 10.75 -14.70 6.79
CA LYS A 32 9.34 -15.07 6.53
C LYS A 32 9.42 -16.51 6.05
N GLU A 33 8.56 -17.41 6.53
CA GLU A 33 8.53 -18.80 6.07
C GLU A 33 8.88 -18.87 4.59
N SER A 34 10.16 -18.95 4.32
CA SER A 34 10.66 -19.07 2.96
C SER A 34 10.08 -20.39 2.51
N VAL A 35 9.22 -20.29 1.53
CA VAL A 35 8.70 -21.44 0.79
C VAL A 35 9.90 -22.30 0.46
N LYS A 36 10.21 -23.28 1.31
CA LYS A 36 11.24 -24.32 1.07
C LYS A 36 10.87 -25.22 -0.11
N ASP A 37 10.03 -24.73 -1.02
CA ASP A 37 9.50 -25.45 -2.18
C ASP A 37 10.12 -24.98 -3.51
N SER A 38 11.21 -24.20 -3.52
CA SER A 38 11.67 -23.74 -4.82
C SER A 38 13.15 -23.56 -5.03
N ASP A 39 13.85 -24.65 -5.24
CA ASP A 39 14.99 -24.65 -6.20
C ASP A 39 14.49 -24.43 -7.66
N SER A 40 13.18 -24.51 -7.91
CA SER A 40 12.57 -24.42 -9.25
C SER A 40 12.16 -23.01 -9.67
N GLY A 41 12.02 -22.04 -8.74
CA GLY A 41 11.51 -20.70 -9.07
C GLY A 41 10.04 -20.67 -9.49
N ILE A 42 9.23 -21.66 -9.10
CA ILE A 42 7.80 -21.78 -9.42
C ILE A 42 6.98 -21.75 -8.13
N TYR A 43 5.96 -20.91 -8.07
CA TYR A 43 4.96 -20.87 -7.02
C TYR A 43 3.68 -21.59 -7.48
N TYR A 44 3.25 -22.61 -6.75
CA TYR A 44 1.96 -23.25 -6.94
C TYR A 44 0.93 -22.54 -6.08
N ASP A 45 -0.15 -22.03 -6.70
CA ASP A 45 -1.16 -21.24 -6.01
C ASP A 45 -1.86 -22.08 -4.93
N LYS A 46 -1.74 -21.65 -3.68
CA LYS A 46 -2.31 -22.30 -2.50
C LYS A 46 -3.06 -21.30 -1.66
N PRO A 47 -4.05 -21.71 -0.87
CA PRO A 47 -4.78 -20.82 0.01
C PRO A 47 -3.86 -20.09 0.99
N PHE A 48 -4.13 -18.80 1.19
CA PHE A 48 -3.53 -17.94 2.20
C PHE A 48 -4.63 -17.12 2.90
N ILE A 49 -4.32 -16.54 4.04
CA ILE A 49 -5.23 -15.67 4.76
C ILE A 49 -5.11 -14.25 4.21
N GLN A 50 -6.21 -13.75 3.68
CA GLN A 50 -6.36 -12.36 3.26
C GLN A 50 -7.11 -11.58 4.31
N GLU A 51 -6.53 -10.50 4.78
CA GLU A 51 -7.20 -9.56 5.69
C GLU A 51 -7.88 -8.42 4.93
N TYR A 52 -8.95 -7.89 5.53
CA TYR A 52 -9.66 -6.71 5.06
C TYR A 52 -10.29 -5.98 6.25
N HIS A 53 -10.55 -4.69 6.11
CA HIS A 53 -11.04 -3.83 7.16
C HIS A 53 -12.51 -3.47 6.99
N GLU A 54 -13.25 -3.48 8.08
CA GLU A 54 -14.58 -2.87 8.20
C GLU A 54 -14.59 -1.86 9.35
N ALA A 55 -15.03 -0.63 9.06
CA ALA A 55 -15.13 0.46 10.02
C ALA A 55 -16.54 0.58 10.61
N TYR A 56 -16.63 0.79 11.90
CA TYR A 56 -17.88 0.97 12.62
C TYR A 56 -17.80 2.21 13.52
N LEU A 57 -18.67 3.18 13.30
CA LEU A 57 -18.94 4.26 14.25
C LEU A 57 -20.20 3.90 15.04
N VAL A 58 -20.21 4.23 16.31
CA VAL A 58 -21.37 3.99 17.19
C VAL A 58 -22.47 4.98 16.87
N SER A 59 -22.12 6.26 16.78
CA SER A 59 -23.04 7.33 16.42
C SER A 59 -22.29 8.57 15.92
N LYS A 60 -22.98 9.71 15.85
CA LYS A 60 -22.37 11.02 15.57
C LYS A 60 -21.79 11.69 16.83
N ASN A 61 -22.04 11.14 18.01
CA ASN A 61 -21.51 11.66 19.27
C ASN A 61 -20.06 11.19 19.47
N PRO A 62 -19.06 12.06 19.60
CA PRO A 62 -17.66 11.67 19.82
C PRO A 62 -17.47 10.80 21.07
N ASP A 63 -18.16 11.10 22.18
CA ASP A 63 -18.03 10.37 23.44
C ASP A 63 -18.52 8.92 23.32
N GLU A 64 -19.47 8.64 22.42
CA GLU A 64 -19.92 7.28 22.10
C GLU A 64 -18.93 6.54 21.21
N ASN A 65 -18.10 7.26 20.44
CA ASN A 65 -17.06 6.70 19.62
C ASN A 65 -15.68 6.59 20.29
N GLU A 66 -15.50 7.15 21.49
CA GLU A 66 -14.32 6.92 22.34
C GLU A 66 -14.43 5.54 23.00
N ILE A 67 -13.95 4.50 22.30
CA ILE A 67 -14.04 3.12 22.76
C ILE A 67 -12.88 2.82 23.71
N ARG A 68 -13.18 2.39 24.92
CA ARG A 68 -12.19 2.14 25.99
C ARG A 68 -11.86 0.66 26.14
N SER A 69 -12.87 -0.20 25.98
CA SER A 69 -12.69 -1.64 26.07
C SER A 69 -13.67 -2.36 25.14
N ILE A 70 -13.32 -3.56 24.69
CA ILE A 70 -14.09 -4.33 23.73
C ILE A 70 -14.07 -5.82 24.07
N ALA A 71 -15.21 -6.50 23.93
CA ALA A 71 -15.31 -7.94 24.06
C ALA A 71 -16.22 -8.54 22.98
N VAL A 72 -16.02 -9.81 22.66
CA VAL A 72 -16.87 -10.58 21.76
C VAL A 72 -17.47 -11.76 22.52
N ASP A 73 -18.81 -11.89 22.51
CA ASP A 73 -19.50 -12.99 23.19
C ASP A 73 -19.50 -14.29 22.35
N ASN A 74 -20.09 -15.34 22.88
CA ASN A 74 -20.14 -16.66 22.21
C ASN A 74 -21.02 -16.68 20.96
N ASP A 75 -21.93 -15.71 20.82
CA ASP A 75 -22.81 -15.55 19.67
C ASP A 75 -22.23 -14.57 18.64
N SER A 76 -20.95 -14.19 18.81
CA SER A 76 -20.21 -13.21 17.98
C SER A 76 -20.82 -11.80 18.01
N ASN A 77 -21.59 -11.44 19.06
CA ASN A 77 -21.96 -10.06 19.29
C ASN A 77 -20.78 -9.29 19.89
N VAL A 78 -20.65 -8.05 19.48
CA VAL A 78 -19.55 -7.17 19.93
C VAL A 78 -20.08 -6.22 21.01
N TRP A 79 -19.38 -6.16 22.11
CA TRP A 79 -19.67 -5.32 23.27
C TRP A 79 -18.58 -4.30 23.46
N ILE A 80 -18.95 -3.06 23.71
CA ILE A 80 -17.99 -1.96 23.91
C ILE A 80 -18.33 -1.12 25.13
N ALA A 81 -17.29 -0.73 25.84
CA ALA A 81 -17.34 0.31 26.86
C ALA A 81 -16.83 1.64 26.28
N THR A 82 -17.58 2.71 26.42
CA THR A 82 -17.28 4.03 25.85
C THR A 82 -17.30 5.12 26.93
N ALA A 83 -16.85 6.33 26.57
CA ALA A 83 -16.98 7.50 27.46
C ALA A 83 -18.45 7.85 27.81
N ALA A 84 -19.40 7.42 26.97
CA ALA A 84 -20.82 7.75 27.13
C ALA A 84 -21.73 6.56 27.52
N GLY A 85 -21.20 5.35 27.64
CA GLY A 85 -21.98 4.17 28.02
C GLY A 85 -21.45 2.84 27.49
N VAL A 86 -22.28 1.82 27.62
CA VAL A 86 -22.06 0.49 27.10
C VAL A 86 -22.99 0.26 25.89
N PHE A 87 -22.42 -0.25 24.81
CA PHE A 87 -23.18 -0.58 23.62
C PHE A 87 -22.89 -2.02 23.19
N ARG A 88 -23.87 -2.60 22.48
CA ARG A 88 -23.77 -3.93 21.88
C ARG A 88 -24.12 -3.85 20.41
N LYS A 89 -23.40 -4.59 19.61
CA LYS A 89 -23.70 -4.82 18.19
C LYS A 89 -23.98 -6.29 17.98
N GLU A 90 -25.16 -6.64 17.48
CA GLU A 90 -25.47 -8.02 17.14
C GLU A 90 -24.66 -8.51 15.93
N SER A 91 -24.38 -9.80 15.93
CA SER A 91 -23.65 -10.45 14.83
C SER A 91 -24.44 -10.27 13.53
N GLY A 92 -23.75 -9.85 12.46
CA GLY A 92 -24.37 -9.56 11.15
C GLY A 92 -25.00 -8.18 11.02
N GLU A 93 -25.32 -7.48 12.11
CA GLU A 93 -25.88 -6.14 12.06
C GLU A 93 -24.78 -5.06 12.00
N ARG A 94 -25.16 -3.84 11.59
CA ARG A 94 -24.23 -2.68 11.58
C ARG A 94 -24.49 -1.70 12.72
N GLU A 95 -25.69 -1.69 13.24
CA GLU A 95 -26.16 -0.73 14.24
C GLU A 95 -25.73 -1.16 15.65
N TRP A 96 -25.49 -0.16 16.49
CA TRP A 96 -25.15 -0.33 17.89
C TRP A 96 -26.34 -0.01 18.78
N GLU A 97 -26.61 -0.84 19.75
CA GLU A 97 -27.68 -0.65 20.73
C GLU A 97 -27.11 -0.30 22.10
N PRO A 98 -27.61 0.74 22.79
CA PRO A 98 -27.21 1.04 24.17
C PRO A 98 -27.73 -0.04 25.12
N VAL A 99 -26.85 -0.58 25.96
CA VAL A 99 -27.18 -1.66 26.91
C VAL A 99 -27.68 -1.08 28.23
N ILE A 100 -27.08 -0.01 28.72
CA ILE A 100 -27.47 0.69 29.95
C ILE A 100 -28.11 2.02 29.54
N THR A 101 -29.32 2.25 29.99
CA THR A 101 -30.13 3.42 29.61
C THR A 101 -30.58 4.23 30.84
N GLY A 102 -31.16 5.40 30.61
CA GLY A 102 -31.71 6.26 31.66
C GLY A 102 -30.62 6.87 32.55
N GLU A 103 -30.93 7.04 33.81
CA GLU A 103 -30.04 7.68 34.82
C GLU A 103 -28.76 6.88 35.14
N ASN A 104 -28.74 5.60 34.77
CA ASN A 104 -27.57 4.73 34.96
C ASN A 104 -26.61 4.78 33.80
N ARG A 105 -26.96 5.42 32.68
CA ARG A 105 -26.07 5.63 31.55
C ARG A 105 -24.96 6.62 31.93
N GLY A 106 -23.75 6.33 31.49
CA GLY A 106 -22.57 7.17 31.74
C GLY A 106 -21.29 6.41 31.48
N PRO A 107 -20.13 6.97 31.75
CA PRO A 107 -18.84 6.38 31.39
C PRO A 107 -18.71 4.92 31.81
N ALA A 108 -18.32 4.09 30.86
CA ALA A 108 -17.93 2.70 31.07
C ALA A 108 -16.43 2.55 30.80
N TYR A 109 -15.80 1.60 31.47
CA TYR A 109 -14.34 1.47 31.48
C TYR A 109 -13.86 0.11 30.98
N SER A 110 -14.55 -0.97 31.34
CA SER A 110 -14.15 -2.34 31.05
C SER A 110 -15.34 -3.19 30.62
N VAL A 111 -15.17 -4.02 29.64
CA VAL A 111 -16.13 -5.06 29.23
C VAL A 111 -15.40 -6.36 28.96
N VAL A 112 -15.82 -7.43 29.66
CA VAL A 112 -15.12 -8.72 29.56
C VAL A 112 -16.13 -9.87 29.51
N LYS A 113 -15.85 -10.89 28.70
CA LYS A 113 -16.55 -12.16 28.71
C LYS A 113 -15.89 -13.09 29.72
N ASN A 114 -16.65 -13.61 30.67
CA ASN A 114 -16.11 -14.59 31.62
C ASN A 114 -16.12 -16.01 31.07
N ALA A 115 -15.51 -16.95 31.80
CA ALA A 115 -15.44 -18.36 31.42
C ALA A 115 -16.82 -19.03 31.27
N GLY A 116 -17.86 -18.51 31.94
CA GLY A 116 -19.24 -19.00 31.81
C GLY A 116 -20.00 -18.43 30.61
N GLY A 117 -19.41 -17.50 29.87
CA GLY A 117 -20.05 -16.82 28.74
C GLY A 117 -20.86 -15.58 29.11
N ASP A 118 -20.96 -15.23 30.40
CA ASP A 118 -21.60 -13.98 30.81
C ASP A 118 -20.72 -12.78 30.46
N ILE A 119 -21.32 -11.62 30.15
CA ILE A 119 -20.60 -10.37 29.90
C ILE A 119 -20.65 -9.52 31.22
N LEU A 120 -19.49 -9.16 31.71
CA LEU A 120 -19.30 -8.26 32.82
C LEU A 120 -18.96 -6.85 32.35
N LEU A 121 -19.59 -5.83 32.94
CA LEU A 121 -19.50 -4.43 32.54
C LEU A 121 -19.08 -3.58 33.75
N GLY A 122 -17.88 -3.01 33.67
CA GLY A 122 -17.36 -2.07 34.68
C GLY A 122 -17.69 -0.64 34.28
N THR A 123 -18.43 0.06 35.17
CA THR A 123 -18.94 1.40 34.90
C THR A 123 -18.68 2.37 36.02
N TRP A 124 -18.94 3.67 35.78
CA TRP A 124 -18.91 4.71 36.78
C TRP A 124 -19.88 4.46 37.96
N ASN A 125 -20.95 3.70 37.68
CA ASN A 125 -22.04 3.43 38.68
C ASN A 125 -21.97 2.00 39.23
N GLY A 126 -20.88 1.24 38.97
CA GLY A 126 -20.63 -0.08 39.53
C GLY A 126 -20.50 -1.17 38.46
N LEU A 127 -20.64 -2.40 38.90
CA LEU A 127 -20.52 -3.60 38.08
C LEU A 127 -21.91 -4.08 37.64
N TYR A 128 -22.02 -4.46 36.38
CA TYR A 128 -23.19 -5.12 35.81
C TYR A 128 -22.80 -6.45 35.19
N ARG A 129 -23.73 -7.40 35.20
CA ARG A 129 -23.65 -8.70 34.52
C ARG A 129 -24.77 -8.84 33.53
N TYR A 130 -24.45 -9.16 32.30
CA TYR A 130 -25.42 -9.58 31.29
C TYR A 130 -25.35 -11.09 31.11
N LYS A 131 -26.48 -11.74 31.44
CA LYS A 131 -26.64 -13.19 31.42
C LYS A 131 -28.05 -13.53 30.95
N ASP A 132 -28.18 -14.55 30.11
CA ASP A 132 -29.48 -15.04 29.61
C ASP A 132 -30.40 -13.91 29.11
N LYS A 133 -29.82 -12.91 28.42
CA LYS A 133 -30.48 -11.68 27.92
C LYS A 133 -31.02 -10.75 29.03
N ILE A 134 -30.58 -10.93 30.25
CA ILE A 134 -30.96 -10.09 31.40
C ILE A 134 -29.72 -9.31 31.89
N LEU A 135 -29.90 -8.01 32.02
CA LEU A 135 -28.88 -7.14 32.62
C LEU A 135 -29.17 -6.97 34.14
N LEU A 136 -28.23 -7.36 34.97
CA LEU A 136 -28.31 -7.28 36.40
C LEU A 136 -27.18 -6.40 36.94
N LYS A 137 -27.49 -5.51 37.89
CA LYS A 137 -26.46 -4.81 38.65
C LYS A 137 -25.98 -5.72 39.77
N GLU A 138 -24.66 -5.93 39.86
CA GLU A 138 -24.03 -6.76 40.87
C GLU A 138 -23.88 -5.98 42.20
N GLU A 139 -24.09 -6.68 43.31
CA GLU A 139 -23.85 -6.13 44.67
C GLU A 139 -22.42 -6.50 45.11
N GLY A 140 -21.78 -5.58 45.81
CA GLY A 140 -20.45 -5.79 46.43
C GLY A 140 -19.39 -4.83 45.95
N PRO A 141 -18.99 -4.83 44.66
CA PRO A 141 -17.99 -3.88 44.17
C PRO A 141 -18.43 -2.41 44.29
N GLU A 142 -17.66 -1.62 45.03
CA GLU A 142 -17.91 -0.17 45.15
C GLU A 142 -17.58 0.56 43.84
N PRO A 143 -18.49 1.44 43.36
CA PRO A 143 -18.26 2.18 42.10
C PRO A 143 -17.22 3.31 42.29
N PRO A 144 -16.45 3.68 41.26
CA PRO A 144 -16.48 3.08 39.90
C PRO A 144 -15.73 1.75 39.86
N VAL A 145 -16.16 0.86 38.95
CA VAL A 145 -15.41 -0.34 38.58
C VAL A 145 -14.66 -0.04 37.28
N SER A 146 -13.35 0.09 37.39
CA SER A 146 -12.50 0.54 36.27
C SER A 146 -11.86 -0.58 35.48
N GLU A 147 -11.73 -1.79 36.07
CA GLU A 147 -11.12 -2.93 35.43
C GLU A 147 -11.77 -4.24 35.85
N ILE A 148 -11.84 -5.21 34.95
CA ILE A 148 -12.39 -6.53 35.21
C ILE A 148 -11.40 -7.56 34.64
N SER A 149 -11.10 -8.60 35.41
CA SER A 149 -10.31 -9.74 34.98
C SER A 149 -11.05 -11.04 35.26
N CYS A 150 -11.20 -11.88 34.25
CA CYS A 150 -11.87 -13.17 34.38
C CYS A 150 -10.90 -14.30 34.23
N GLY A 151 -10.99 -15.30 35.11
CA GLY A 151 -10.15 -16.50 35.07
C GLY A 151 -10.92 -17.75 35.46
N ASN A 152 -10.29 -18.92 35.28
CA ASN A 152 -10.89 -20.21 35.61
C ASN A 152 -11.25 -20.35 37.10
N ASP A 153 -10.52 -19.64 37.97
CA ASP A 153 -10.70 -19.70 39.43
C ASP A 153 -11.61 -18.59 40.01
N GLY A 154 -12.22 -17.77 39.14
CA GLY A 154 -13.15 -16.72 39.48
C GLY A 154 -12.91 -15.42 38.76
N ASP A 155 -13.90 -14.55 38.82
CA ASP A 155 -13.87 -13.22 38.23
C ASP A 155 -13.41 -12.20 39.28
N TYR A 156 -12.69 -11.18 38.84
CA TYR A 156 -12.25 -10.05 39.67
C TYR A 156 -12.77 -8.73 39.12
N ALA A 157 -13.22 -7.85 40.00
CA ALA A 157 -13.57 -6.48 39.70
C ALA A 157 -12.64 -5.55 40.48
N LEU A 158 -12.06 -4.57 39.81
CA LEU A 158 -11.07 -3.66 40.37
C LEU A 158 -11.53 -2.21 40.22
N GLY A 159 -11.21 -1.42 41.19
CA GLY A 159 -11.52 0.00 41.21
C GLY A 159 -10.72 0.74 42.30
N PRO A 160 -10.89 2.06 42.43
CA PRO A 160 -10.12 2.87 43.36
C PRO A 160 -10.36 2.48 44.84
N TYR A 161 -11.46 1.78 45.13
CA TYR A 161 -11.83 1.40 46.49
C TYR A 161 -11.43 -0.04 46.85
N GLY A 162 -10.85 -0.81 45.92
CA GLY A 162 -10.31 -2.12 46.21
C GLY A 162 -10.44 -3.12 45.06
N ILE A 163 -10.22 -4.38 45.42
CA ILE A 163 -10.34 -5.54 44.55
C ILE A 163 -11.37 -6.48 45.13
N TRP A 164 -12.32 -6.91 44.33
CA TRP A 164 -13.34 -7.90 44.69
C TRP A 164 -13.17 -9.14 43.87
N ARG A 165 -13.42 -10.30 44.46
CA ARG A 165 -13.41 -11.59 43.78
C ARG A 165 -14.80 -12.22 43.89
N TYR A 166 -15.30 -12.76 42.79
CA TYR A 166 -16.56 -13.51 42.76
C TYR A 166 -16.33 -14.96 43.20
N ASN A 167 -17.09 -15.41 44.21
CA ASN A 167 -16.97 -16.74 44.83
C ASN A 167 -18.12 -17.67 44.43
N VAL A 168 -18.71 -17.48 43.22
CA VAL A 168 -19.89 -18.23 42.71
C VAL A 168 -21.24 -17.75 43.30
N LYS A 169 -21.23 -17.08 44.48
CA LYS A 169 -22.47 -16.59 45.15
C LYS A 169 -22.50 -15.07 45.26
N ASN A 170 -21.41 -14.47 45.64
CA ASN A 170 -21.31 -13.05 45.92
C ASN A 170 -19.88 -12.54 45.61
N TRP A 171 -19.77 -11.22 45.55
CA TRP A 171 -18.51 -10.53 45.45
C TRP A 171 -17.92 -10.27 46.84
N GLU A 172 -16.68 -10.71 47.07
CA GLU A 172 -15.97 -10.54 48.32
C GLU A 172 -14.75 -9.65 48.13
N LYS A 173 -14.68 -8.60 49.02
CA LYS A 173 -13.54 -7.68 49.01
C LYS A 173 -12.28 -8.42 49.48
N GLN A 174 -11.23 -8.31 48.67
CA GLN A 174 -9.94 -8.97 48.93
C GLN A 174 -9.06 -8.05 49.81
N SER A 175 -8.16 -8.65 50.56
CA SER A 175 -7.20 -7.94 51.42
C SER A 175 -5.96 -7.42 50.68
N TYR A 176 -5.93 -7.53 49.34
CA TYR A 176 -4.81 -7.07 48.55
C TYR A 176 -4.60 -5.56 48.64
N ARG A 177 -3.34 -5.13 48.83
CA ARG A 177 -2.98 -3.73 48.98
C ARG A 177 -2.18 -3.28 47.77
N ILE A 178 -2.84 -2.62 46.84
CA ILE A 178 -2.24 -1.96 45.67
C ILE A 178 -2.48 -0.46 45.89
N ALA A 179 -1.41 0.26 46.16
CA ALA A 179 -1.49 1.69 46.48
C ALA A 179 -1.35 2.58 45.23
N ARG A 180 -1.73 2.08 44.07
CA ARG A 180 -1.54 2.74 42.77
C ARG A 180 -2.76 2.58 41.89
N SER A 181 -2.82 3.39 40.82
CA SER A 181 -3.89 3.27 39.83
C SER A 181 -3.73 1.98 39.04
N VAL A 182 -4.76 1.15 39.06
CA VAL A 182 -4.86 -0.05 38.20
C VAL A 182 -5.05 0.41 36.77
N ARG A 183 -4.29 -0.20 35.87
CA ARG A 183 -4.35 0.06 34.42
C ARG A 183 -4.92 -1.12 33.67
N ASP A 184 -4.54 -2.32 34.07
CA ASP A 184 -4.95 -3.58 33.45
C ASP A 184 -4.76 -4.72 34.49
N ALA A 185 -5.47 -5.84 34.31
CA ALA A 185 -5.32 -7.01 35.17
C ALA A 185 -5.63 -8.29 34.43
N ILE A 186 -4.87 -9.37 34.69
CA ILE A 186 -5.09 -10.67 34.12
C ILE A 186 -4.94 -11.79 35.17
N CYS A 187 -5.81 -12.79 35.11
CA CYS A 187 -5.70 -14.00 35.90
C CYS A 187 -4.79 -15.03 35.24
N ASP A 188 -3.91 -15.64 36.03
CA ASP A 188 -3.17 -16.81 35.58
C ASP A 188 -3.98 -18.12 35.78
N ASN A 189 -3.50 -19.22 35.16
CA ASN A 189 -4.16 -20.53 35.23
C ASN A 189 -4.10 -21.19 36.64
N ASN A 190 -3.41 -20.56 37.60
CA ASN A 190 -3.19 -21.09 38.95
C ASN A 190 -3.91 -20.23 40.02
N GLY A 191 -4.83 -19.35 39.63
CA GLY A 191 -5.59 -18.47 40.54
C GLY A 191 -4.80 -17.29 41.07
N GLY A 192 -3.73 -16.89 40.44
CA GLY A 192 -3.03 -15.62 40.68
C GLY A 192 -3.59 -14.50 39.83
N LEU A 193 -3.72 -13.31 40.41
CA LEU A 193 -4.10 -12.09 39.73
C LEU A 193 -2.86 -11.22 39.53
N TRP A 194 -2.57 -10.89 38.29
CA TRP A 194 -1.52 -9.96 37.88
C TRP A 194 -2.13 -8.61 37.60
N VAL A 195 -1.60 -7.55 38.20
CA VAL A 195 -2.15 -6.21 38.08
C VAL A 195 -1.11 -5.21 37.62
N ALA A 196 -1.34 -4.63 36.48
CA ALA A 196 -0.52 -3.58 35.87
C ALA A 196 -0.83 -2.23 36.50
N THR A 197 0.20 -1.49 36.92
CA THR A 197 0.06 -0.16 37.55
C THR A 197 1.11 0.83 37.06
N ASP A 198 0.94 2.10 37.38
CA ASP A 198 1.92 3.16 37.08
C ASP A 198 3.22 3.04 37.91
N ALA A 199 3.34 2.07 38.78
CA ALA A 199 4.51 1.84 39.63
C ALA A 199 4.97 0.38 39.67
N GLY A 200 4.61 -0.41 38.67
CA GLY A 200 5.07 -1.78 38.50
C GLY A 200 3.94 -2.79 38.33
N LEU A 201 4.33 -4.03 38.18
CA LEU A 201 3.46 -5.18 38.06
C LEU A 201 3.30 -5.86 39.41
N TYR A 202 2.07 -6.00 39.88
CA TYR A 202 1.75 -6.69 41.15
C TYR A 202 1.23 -8.11 40.87
N PHE A 203 1.65 -9.04 41.70
CA PHE A 203 1.08 -10.39 41.75
C PHE A 203 0.33 -10.57 43.08
N CYS A 204 -0.93 -10.98 43.01
CA CYS A 204 -1.83 -11.15 44.12
C CYS A 204 -2.34 -12.59 44.18
N ARG A 205 -2.12 -13.29 45.31
CA ARG A 205 -2.61 -14.66 45.52
C ARG A 205 -2.75 -14.95 47.01
N ASN A 206 -3.86 -15.60 47.41
CA ASN A 206 -4.10 -16.07 48.80
C ASN A 206 -3.84 -14.99 49.87
N GLY A 207 -4.31 -13.75 49.64
CA GLY A 207 -4.11 -12.64 50.58
C GLY A 207 -2.72 -11.99 50.54
N VAL A 208 -1.80 -12.51 49.74
CA VAL A 208 -0.44 -11.97 49.58
C VAL A 208 -0.38 -11.11 48.32
N THR A 209 0.26 -9.94 48.47
CA THR A 209 0.56 -9.04 47.34
C THR A 209 2.06 -8.91 47.21
N LYS A 210 2.60 -9.20 46.04
CA LYS A 210 4.03 -9.05 45.72
C LYS A 210 4.17 -8.07 44.56
N LEU A 211 5.02 -7.07 44.73
CA LEU A 211 5.41 -6.16 43.68
C LEU A 211 6.65 -6.74 42.96
N PHE A 212 6.57 -6.88 41.66
CA PHE A 212 7.71 -7.23 40.80
C PHE A 212 8.45 -5.93 40.44
N GLN A 213 9.49 -5.63 41.20
CA GLN A 213 10.28 -4.40 41.11
C GLN A 213 11.69 -4.60 40.54
N ASP A 214 11.98 -5.74 39.97
CA ASP A 214 13.35 -5.89 39.41
C ASP A 214 13.48 -5.00 38.15
N VAL A 215 13.57 -3.69 38.47
CA VAL A 215 13.55 -2.55 37.55
C VAL A 215 14.82 -2.50 36.71
N SER A 216 15.88 -3.25 37.12
CA SER A 216 17.16 -3.23 36.40
C SER A 216 17.09 -3.85 35.00
N GLU A 217 16.02 -4.60 34.69
CA GLU A 217 15.87 -5.31 33.43
C GLU A 217 14.62 -4.89 32.62
N MET A 218 13.62 -4.27 33.25
CA MET A 218 12.44 -3.74 32.53
C MET A 218 12.73 -2.35 31.95
N ILE A 219 12.16 -2.05 30.77
CA ILE A 219 12.25 -0.74 30.13
C ILE A 219 11.72 0.38 31.06
N SER A 220 10.59 0.12 31.73
CA SER A 220 9.94 1.08 32.63
C SER A 220 9.09 0.35 33.67
N CYS A 221 8.89 0.98 34.83
CA CYS A 221 7.94 0.53 35.86
C CYS A 221 6.49 1.00 35.60
N ASN A 222 6.25 1.88 34.63
CA ASN A 222 4.90 2.28 34.25
C ASN A 222 4.28 1.21 33.34
N VAL A 223 3.61 0.23 33.97
CA VAL A 223 2.98 -0.90 33.27
C VAL A 223 1.53 -0.53 32.95
N LYS A 224 1.17 -0.58 31.68
CA LYS A 224 -0.16 -0.22 31.17
C LYS A 224 -1.00 -1.43 30.74
N ALA A 225 -0.35 -2.50 30.31
CA ALA A 225 -1.01 -3.69 29.80
C ALA A 225 -0.29 -4.95 30.26
N VAL A 226 -1.03 -6.06 30.42
CA VAL A 226 -0.46 -7.37 30.77
C VAL A 226 -1.23 -8.49 30.08
N ALA A 227 -0.51 -9.43 29.47
CA ALA A 227 -1.08 -10.60 28.81
C ALA A 227 -0.18 -11.83 28.97
N PHE A 228 -0.73 -13.02 28.75
CA PHE A 228 0.04 -14.26 28.62
C PHE A 228 0.07 -14.72 27.17
N ASP A 229 1.23 -15.17 26.72
CA ASP A 229 1.33 -15.91 25.45
C ASP A 229 0.94 -17.39 25.62
N GLU A 230 1.05 -18.17 24.56
CA GLU A 230 0.70 -19.59 24.56
C GLU A 230 1.60 -20.44 25.46
N GLU A 231 2.86 -20.02 25.63
CA GLU A 231 3.84 -20.70 26.48
C GLU A 231 3.72 -20.28 27.97
N GLY A 232 2.80 -19.37 28.29
CA GLY A 232 2.60 -18.82 29.64
C GLY A 232 3.62 -17.73 30.03
N LYS A 233 4.35 -17.16 29.08
CA LYS A 233 5.20 -15.99 29.31
C LYS A 233 4.35 -14.75 29.51
N ILE A 234 4.82 -13.87 30.37
CA ILE A 234 4.14 -12.62 30.72
C ILE A 234 4.64 -11.52 29.78
N TRP A 235 3.73 -10.94 29.02
CA TRP A 235 3.95 -9.77 28.20
C TRP A 235 3.44 -8.54 28.96
N THR A 236 4.30 -7.56 29.18
CA THR A 236 3.95 -6.31 29.84
C THR A 236 4.19 -5.12 28.93
N GLY A 237 3.11 -4.41 28.61
CA GLY A 237 3.18 -3.15 27.90
C GLY A 237 3.60 -2.03 28.86
N VAL A 238 4.72 -1.41 28.60
CA VAL A 238 5.30 -0.36 29.44
C VAL A 238 5.55 0.90 28.63
N LEU A 239 5.84 2.01 29.28
CA LEU A 239 6.36 3.18 28.58
C LEU A 239 7.75 2.83 28.02
N GLY A 240 7.90 2.89 26.70
CA GLY A 240 9.13 2.52 25.98
C GLY A 240 9.02 1.24 25.16
N GLY A 241 7.98 0.42 25.36
CA GLY A 241 7.79 -0.81 24.59
C GLY A 241 7.14 -1.95 25.36
N VAL A 242 7.51 -3.18 25.05
CA VAL A 242 6.99 -4.40 25.67
C VAL A 242 8.11 -5.20 26.29
N SER A 243 7.96 -5.62 27.55
CA SER A 243 8.87 -6.55 28.21
C SER A 243 8.23 -7.94 28.29
N VAL A 244 8.92 -8.96 27.78
CA VAL A 244 8.49 -10.37 27.79
C VAL A 244 9.31 -11.13 28.82
N ARG A 245 8.63 -11.83 29.75
CA ARG A 245 9.24 -12.54 30.87
C ARG A 245 8.71 -13.96 31.02
N ASP A 246 9.56 -14.85 31.54
CA ASP A 246 9.02 -15.95 32.34
C ASP A 246 8.72 -15.44 33.77
N THR A 247 8.25 -16.29 34.65
CA THR A 247 7.91 -15.89 36.04
C THR A 247 9.09 -15.33 36.83
N LEU A 248 10.32 -15.52 36.41
CA LEU A 248 11.54 -15.19 37.17
C LEU A 248 12.44 -14.22 36.42
N ASN A 249 12.58 -14.37 35.10
CA ASN A 249 13.60 -13.68 34.33
C ASN A 249 13.00 -12.88 33.16
N LEU A 250 13.63 -11.76 32.83
CA LEU A 250 13.39 -11.07 31.56
C LEU A 250 13.93 -11.96 30.41
N ILE A 251 13.10 -12.18 29.40
CA ILE A 251 13.49 -12.92 28.19
C ILE A 251 13.96 -11.94 27.11
N ARG A 252 13.13 -10.90 26.83
CA ARG A 252 13.46 -9.84 25.86
C ARG A 252 12.62 -8.59 26.12
N ASN A 253 13.12 -7.48 25.64
CA ASN A 253 12.36 -6.26 25.44
C ASN A 253 12.09 -6.09 23.92
N LEU A 254 10.91 -5.57 23.59
CA LEU A 254 10.52 -5.18 22.25
C LEU A 254 10.26 -3.68 22.24
N THR A 255 11.01 -2.97 21.43
CA THR A 255 11.02 -1.51 21.34
C THR A 255 10.65 -1.08 19.92
N PRO A 256 10.61 0.21 19.60
CA PRO A 256 10.47 0.64 18.20
C PRO A 256 11.51 0.02 17.25
N GLU A 257 12.74 -0.20 17.70
CA GLU A 257 13.78 -0.90 16.91
C GLU A 257 13.42 -2.36 16.57
N ASP A 258 12.45 -2.95 17.29
CA ASP A 258 11.94 -4.30 17.06
C ASP A 258 10.59 -4.30 16.32
N GLY A 259 10.17 -3.16 15.77
CA GLY A 259 8.94 -2.99 14.99
C GLY A 259 7.69 -2.62 15.81
N VAL A 260 7.85 -2.07 17.02
CA VAL A 260 6.72 -1.51 17.79
C VAL A 260 6.42 -0.08 17.32
N PRO A 261 5.24 0.21 16.74
CA PRO A 261 5.01 1.48 16.05
C PRO A 261 5.00 2.72 16.95
N SER A 262 4.87 2.54 18.26
CA SER A 262 5.06 3.59 19.25
C SER A 262 5.49 3.01 20.59
N SER A 263 6.37 3.71 21.27
CA SER A 263 6.81 3.40 22.64
C SER A 263 5.68 3.50 23.70
N ASN A 264 4.51 3.98 23.31
CA ASN A 264 3.36 4.15 24.20
C ASN A 264 2.35 3.01 24.01
N ILE A 265 2.53 1.93 24.76
CA ILE A 265 1.68 0.74 24.72
C ILE A 265 0.40 0.99 25.48
N ASN A 266 -0.76 0.62 24.92
CA ASN A 266 -2.07 0.77 25.54
C ASN A 266 -2.70 -0.58 25.93
N CYS A 267 -2.60 -1.60 25.06
CA CYS A 267 -3.16 -2.93 25.32
C CYS A 267 -2.29 -4.03 24.69
N ILE A 268 -2.44 -5.25 25.20
CA ILE A 268 -1.84 -6.46 24.63
C ILE A 268 -2.90 -7.57 24.66
N ALA A 269 -3.11 -8.24 23.53
CA ALA A 269 -4.08 -9.30 23.40
C ALA A 269 -3.51 -10.50 22.64
N LYS A 270 -3.85 -11.70 23.05
CA LYS A 270 -3.49 -12.95 22.35
C LYS A 270 -4.65 -13.38 21.45
N SER A 271 -4.36 -13.57 20.18
CA SER A 271 -5.33 -14.11 19.22
C SER A 271 -5.53 -15.62 19.37
N PRO A 272 -6.64 -16.20 18.85
CA PRO A 272 -6.88 -17.63 18.88
C PRO A 272 -5.79 -18.49 18.17
N ASP A 273 -5.07 -17.91 17.20
CA ASP A 273 -3.94 -18.53 16.51
C ASP A 273 -2.58 -18.20 17.16
N SER A 274 -2.60 -17.81 18.46
CA SER A 274 -1.40 -17.57 19.29
C SER A 274 -0.50 -16.42 18.86
N VAL A 275 -0.99 -15.50 18.03
CA VAL A 275 -0.29 -14.26 17.67
C VAL A 275 -0.53 -13.22 18.75
N MET A 276 0.54 -12.56 19.21
CA MET A 276 0.45 -11.48 20.18
C MET A 276 0.24 -10.15 19.49
N TRP A 277 -0.88 -9.48 19.78
CA TRP A 277 -1.20 -8.16 19.30
C TRP A 277 -0.90 -7.10 20.36
N VAL A 278 -0.26 -6.04 19.95
CA VAL A 278 0.11 -4.90 20.82
C VAL A 278 -0.52 -3.64 20.25
N GLY A 279 -1.47 -3.06 20.96
CA GLY A 279 -2.10 -1.78 20.62
C GLY A 279 -1.32 -0.61 21.20
N THR A 280 -1.12 0.43 20.37
CA THR A 280 -0.34 1.62 20.71
C THR A 280 -1.09 2.90 20.35
N ASN A 281 -0.46 4.06 20.59
CA ASN A 281 -0.99 5.35 20.13
C ASN A 281 -0.92 5.54 18.61
N VAL A 282 -0.15 4.70 17.90
CA VAL A 282 0.10 4.81 16.45
C VAL A 282 -0.13 3.47 15.76
N GLY A 283 -1.32 2.89 15.97
CA GLY A 283 -1.67 1.60 15.39
C GLY A 283 -1.37 0.41 16.27
N SER A 284 -1.40 -0.76 15.69
CA SER A 284 -1.08 -2.02 16.35
C SER A 284 -0.02 -2.81 15.58
N VAL A 285 0.81 -3.53 16.34
CA VAL A 285 1.72 -4.53 15.79
C VAL A 285 1.30 -5.91 16.30
N ARG A 286 1.49 -6.91 15.47
CA ARG A 286 1.30 -8.31 15.82
C ARG A 286 2.59 -9.07 15.65
N PHE A 287 2.96 -9.84 16.65
CA PHE A 287 4.13 -10.68 16.68
C PHE A 287 3.72 -12.14 16.56
N ALA A 288 4.18 -12.80 15.52
CA ALA A 288 3.99 -14.25 15.33
C ALA A 288 5.03 -15.05 16.10
N SER A 289 4.76 -16.35 16.30
CA SER A 289 5.66 -17.24 17.04
C SER A 289 7.02 -17.47 16.35
N ASP A 290 7.10 -17.28 15.03
CA ASP A 290 8.34 -17.35 14.26
C ASP A 290 9.22 -16.08 14.39
N GLY A 291 8.76 -15.07 15.13
CA GLY A 291 9.42 -13.79 15.33
C GLY A 291 9.10 -12.75 14.28
N SER A 292 8.34 -13.08 13.25
CA SER A 292 7.87 -12.08 12.27
C SER A 292 6.84 -11.14 12.90
N HIS A 293 6.79 -9.90 12.38
CA HIS A 293 5.81 -8.93 12.80
C HIS A 293 5.15 -8.25 11.62
N SER A 294 3.97 -7.67 11.83
CA SER A 294 3.29 -6.84 10.84
C SER A 294 2.42 -5.80 11.52
N ILE A 295 2.27 -4.66 10.86
CA ILE A 295 1.66 -3.47 11.44
C ILE A 295 0.30 -3.20 10.80
N ARG A 296 -0.63 -2.69 11.60
CA ARG A 296 -1.93 -2.20 11.17
C ARG A 296 -2.09 -0.77 11.66
N PHE A 297 -2.08 0.19 10.73
CA PHE A 297 -2.22 1.61 11.01
C PHE A 297 -2.90 2.33 9.84
N SER A 298 -3.18 3.60 9.99
CA SER A 298 -3.92 4.44 9.04
C SER A 298 -5.40 4.04 8.85
N LYS A 299 -6.12 4.84 8.11
CA LYS A 299 -7.54 4.60 7.80
C LYS A 299 -7.79 3.34 6.96
N ARG A 300 -6.75 2.79 6.36
CA ARG A 300 -6.85 1.47 5.69
C ARG A 300 -7.24 0.37 6.68
N TRP A 301 -6.70 0.41 7.89
CA TRP A 301 -6.84 -0.67 8.87
C TRP A 301 -7.58 -0.27 10.12
N LEU A 302 -7.58 1.02 10.48
CA LEU A 302 -8.11 1.50 11.74
C LEU A 302 -8.96 2.76 11.55
N THR A 303 -10.07 2.84 12.25
CA THR A 303 -10.90 4.05 12.32
C THR A 303 -10.16 5.22 12.98
N ASP A 304 -9.23 4.91 13.89
CA ASP A 304 -8.26 5.82 14.48
C ASP A 304 -6.98 5.07 14.87
N ASN A 305 -5.82 5.70 14.74
CA ASN A 305 -4.54 5.04 15.06
C ASN A 305 -4.33 4.81 16.55
N HIS A 306 -5.04 5.52 17.43
CA HIS A 306 -4.95 5.31 18.86
C HIS A 306 -5.77 4.07 19.24
N VAL A 307 -5.10 2.94 19.45
CA VAL A 307 -5.70 1.67 19.82
C VAL A 307 -5.78 1.58 21.35
N ASN A 308 -6.99 1.33 21.87
CA ASN A 308 -7.24 1.23 23.30
C ASN A 308 -7.35 -0.21 23.80
N ASP A 309 -8.00 -1.09 22.99
CA ASP A 309 -8.21 -2.49 23.36
C ASP A 309 -8.43 -3.35 22.12
N ILE A 310 -8.21 -4.68 22.21
CA ILE A 310 -8.34 -5.63 21.11
C ILE A 310 -9.00 -6.91 21.62
N ALA A 311 -10.07 -7.34 20.94
CA ALA A 311 -10.72 -8.62 21.17
C ALA A 311 -10.80 -9.43 19.87
N PHE A 312 -11.02 -10.74 20.01
CA PHE A 312 -11.14 -11.64 18.87
C PHE A 312 -12.46 -12.41 18.91
N ASP A 313 -13.03 -12.63 17.72
CA ASP A 313 -14.12 -13.59 17.57
C ASP A 313 -13.60 -15.03 17.33
N ALA A 314 -14.53 -15.98 17.23
CA ALA A 314 -14.18 -17.39 17.05
C ALA A 314 -13.50 -17.69 15.69
N GLU A 315 -13.73 -16.86 14.69
CA GLU A 315 -13.10 -16.95 13.37
C GLU A 315 -11.70 -16.34 13.35
N GLY A 316 -11.27 -15.71 14.46
CA GLY A 316 -9.98 -15.05 14.60
C GLY A 316 -9.93 -13.66 13.96
N ASN A 317 -11.08 -13.05 13.67
CA ASN A 317 -11.12 -11.64 13.29
C ASN A 317 -10.79 -10.77 14.50
N ALA A 318 -9.97 -9.73 14.30
CA ALA A 318 -9.62 -8.80 15.36
C ALA A 318 -10.61 -7.62 15.37
N TRP A 319 -11.23 -7.39 16.53
CA TRP A 319 -12.06 -6.24 16.84
C TRP A 319 -11.25 -5.25 17.66
N VAL A 320 -10.95 -4.12 17.07
CA VAL A 320 -10.02 -3.13 17.63
C VAL A 320 -10.81 -1.91 18.12
N ALA A 321 -10.76 -1.67 19.41
CA ALA A 321 -11.28 -0.46 20.04
C ALA A 321 -10.32 0.70 19.81
N THR A 322 -10.79 1.80 19.24
CA THR A 322 -9.96 2.97 18.98
C THR A 322 -10.51 4.22 19.66
N ALA A 323 -9.73 5.30 19.66
CA ALA A 323 -10.19 6.60 20.17
C ALA A 323 -11.38 7.16 19.37
N ASN A 324 -11.68 6.64 18.18
CA ASN A 324 -12.81 7.08 17.36
C ASN A 324 -13.42 5.92 16.55
N GLY A 325 -14.18 5.06 17.23
CA GLY A 325 -14.91 3.94 16.63
C GLY A 325 -14.21 2.60 16.79
N VAL A 326 -14.79 1.58 16.16
CA VAL A 326 -14.34 0.20 16.17
C VAL A 326 -13.90 -0.22 14.78
N SER A 327 -12.76 -0.89 14.69
CA SER A 327 -12.24 -1.49 13.46
C SER A 327 -12.32 -3.00 13.55
N ALA A 328 -12.94 -3.65 12.58
CA ALA A 328 -12.88 -5.09 12.44
C ALA A 328 -11.87 -5.45 11.33
N ILE A 329 -10.76 -6.06 11.70
CA ILE A 329 -9.79 -6.65 10.78
C ILE A 329 -10.21 -8.09 10.57
N LYS A 330 -10.94 -8.31 9.50
CA LYS A 330 -11.52 -9.61 9.15
C LYS A 330 -10.60 -10.44 8.28
N ARG A 331 -10.77 -11.75 8.34
CA ARG A 331 -9.91 -12.75 7.70
C ARG A 331 -10.73 -13.67 6.82
N ARG A 332 -10.20 -13.98 5.63
CA ARG A 332 -10.77 -15.02 4.77
C ARG A 332 -9.69 -15.78 4.03
N SER A 333 -9.93 -17.07 3.79
CA SER A 333 -9.05 -17.88 2.96
C SER A 333 -9.22 -17.52 1.49
N MET A 334 -8.12 -17.31 0.79
CA MET A 334 -8.09 -16.87 -0.61
C MET A 334 -6.88 -17.46 -1.33
N THR A 335 -6.96 -17.66 -2.63
CA THR A 335 -5.82 -17.95 -3.51
C THR A 335 -5.51 -16.71 -4.35
N LEU A 336 -4.34 -16.64 -5.00
CA LEU A 336 -4.04 -15.55 -5.93
C LEU A 336 -5.02 -15.53 -7.11
N GLU A 337 -5.44 -16.71 -7.60
CA GLU A 337 -6.49 -16.79 -8.62
C GLU A 337 -7.83 -16.22 -8.12
N GLY A 338 -8.21 -16.55 -6.88
CA GLY A 338 -9.42 -16.02 -6.25
C GLY A 338 -9.37 -14.50 -6.10
N LYS A 339 -8.22 -13.98 -5.65
CA LYS A 339 -7.96 -12.54 -5.53
C LYS A 339 -8.00 -11.84 -6.89
N GLY A 340 -7.40 -12.46 -7.92
CA GLY A 340 -7.47 -11.97 -9.29
C GLY A 340 -8.89 -11.89 -9.83
N LYS A 341 -9.74 -12.90 -9.56
CA LYS A 341 -11.15 -12.87 -9.94
C LYS A 341 -11.92 -11.75 -9.26
N GLU A 342 -11.65 -11.48 -8.00
CA GLU A 342 -12.28 -10.38 -7.25
C GLU A 342 -11.87 -9.02 -7.80
N PHE A 343 -10.58 -8.77 -7.99
CA PHE A 343 -10.08 -7.54 -8.61
C PHE A 343 -10.62 -7.35 -10.04
N TYR A 344 -10.67 -8.41 -10.81
CA TYR A 344 -11.26 -8.36 -12.16
C TYR A 344 -12.75 -8.00 -12.13
N GLY A 345 -13.48 -8.53 -11.16
CA GLY A 345 -14.88 -8.16 -10.92
C GLY A 345 -15.05 -6.68 -10.57
N GLN A 346 -14.17 -6.13 -9.73
CA GLN A 346 -14.16 -4.71 -9.39
C GLN A 346 -13.84 -3.83 -10.60
N LEU A 347 -12.82 -4.21 -11.39
CA LEU A 347 -12.42 -3.54 -12.63
C LEU A 347 -13.62 -3.42 -13.60
N MET A 348 -14.24 -4.54 -13.92
CA MET A 348 -15.34 -4.59 -14.88
C MET A 348 -16.59 -3.85 -14.39
N LYS A 349 -16.85 -3.85 -13.08
CA LYS A 349 -18.05 -3.23 -12.50
C LYS A 349 -17.96 -1.70 -12.44
N ARG A 350 -16.77 -1.12 -12.21
CA ARG A 350 -16.64 0.28 -11.82
C ARG A 350 -15.66 1.09 -12.64
N HIS A 351 -14.52 0.49 -13.05
CA HIS A 351 -13.39 1.23 -13.62
C HIS A 351 -13.43 1.37 -15.14
N ILE A 352 -14.35 0.65 -15.82
CA ILE A 352 -14.53 0.79 -17.27
C ILE A 352 -15.70 1.72 -17.54
N ARG A 353 -15.43 2.81 -18.26
CA ARG A 353 -16.44 3.77 -18.73
C ARG A 353 -16.49 3.83 -20.25
N ASP A 354 -17.60 4.35 -20.79
CA ASP A 354 -17.74 4.56 -22.23
C ASP A 354 -16.64 5.48 -22.78
N PRO A 355 -16.11 5.15 -23.98
CA PRO A 355 -16.45 4.02 -24.88
C PRO A 355 -15.57 2.77 -24.67
N TRP A 356 -14.98 2.51 -23.57
CA TRP A 356 -14.06 1.45 -23.10
C TRP A 356 -12.78 2.00 -22.47
N THR A 357 -12.91 3.15 -21.86
CA THR A 357 -11.79 3.76 -21.12
C THR A 357 -11.63 3.07 -19.76
N VAL A 358 -10.43 2.66 -19.41
CA VAL A 358 -10.08 2.23 -18.06
C VAL A 358 -9.50 3.42 -17.31
N GLY A 359 -9.92 3.61 -16.07
CA GLY A 359 -9.41 4.74 -15.29
C GLY A 359 -9.76 4.67 -13.80
N ILE A 360 -9.25 5.68 -13.09
CA ILE A 360 -9.48 5.87 -11.66
C ILE A 360 -10.93 6.21 -11.35
N LEU A 361 -11.33 5.93 -10.10
CA LEU A 361 -12.58 6.46 -9.54
C LEU A 361 -12.28 7.61 -8.60
N ARG A 362 -13.23 8.56 -8.53
CA ARG A 362 -13.24 9.61 -7.50
C ARG A 362 -14.33 9.30 -6.49
N LEU A 363 -14.03 9.49 -5.22
CA LEU A 363 -14.98 9.36 -4.12
C LEU A 363 -15.48 10.75 -3.73
N GLU A 364 -16.81 10.90 -3.56
CA GLU A 364 -17.39 12.16 -3.06
C GLU A 364 -17.08 12.34 -1.57
N VAL A 365 -17.10 11.25 -0.81
CA VAL A 365 -16.65 11.20 0.59
C VAL A 365 -15.33 10.43 0.63
N PRO A 366 -14.24 11.05 1.12
CA PRO A 366 -12.93 10.39 1.17
C PRO A 366 -12.98 9.05 1.89
N GLY A 367 -12.50 7.99 1.24
CA GLY A 367 -12.47 6.63 1.77
C GLY A 367 -13.79 5.86 1.69
N ASP A 368 -14.92 6.52 1.42
CA ASP A 368 -16.21 5.84 1.27
C ASP A 368 -16.41 5.36 -0.18
N THR A 369 -16.10 4.09 -0.41
CA THR A 369 -16.21 3.47 -1.73
C THR A 369 -17.65 3.33 -2.26
N ALA A 370 -18.68 3.59 -1.45
CA ALA A 370 -20.06 3.63 -1.91
C ALA A 370 -20.37 4.93 -2.70
N THR A 371 -19.57 5.98 -2.49
CA THR A 371 -19.74 7.30 -3.10
C THR A 371 -18.94 7.49 -4.40
N TRP A 372 -18.53 6.40 -5.04
CA TRP A 372 -17.69 6.43 -6.23
C TRP A 372 -18.38 7.03 -7.45
N ARG A 373 -17.60 7.71 -8.26
CA ARG A 373 -17.97 8.14 -9.61
C ARG A 373 -16.79 7.97 -10.55
N ASN A 374 -17.08 7.81 -11.83
CA ASN A 374 -16.05 7.85 -12.86
C ASN A 374 -15.39 9.22 -12.94
N SER A 375 -14.12 9.24 -13.25
CA SER A 375 -13.33 10.44 -13.50
C SER A 375 -12.55 10.28 -14.79
N ASP A 376 -12.12 11.39 -15.36
CA ASP A 376 -11.06 11.46 -16.36
C ASP A 376 -9.71 11.57 -15.65
N ASP A 377 -8.68 11.12 -16.30
CA ASP A 377 -7.28 11.30 -15.91
C ASP A 377 -6.51 11.93 -17.07
N ASP A 378 -5.29 12.38 -16.81
CA ASP A 378 -4.41 12.85 -17.88
C ASP A 378 -3.91 11.68 -18.73
N ASN A 379 -3.87 10.49 -18.17
CA ASN A 379 -3.26 9.29 -18.77
C ASN A 379 -4.28 8.16 -18.99
N ASP A 380 -5.53 8.49 -19.33
CA ASP A 380 -6.58 7.50 -19.63
C ASP A 380 -6.18 6.56 -20.79
N GLY A 381 -5.41 7.06 -21.77
CA GLY A 381 -4.88 6.26 -22.89
C GLY A 381 -3.84 5.27 -22.39
N GLU A 382 -2.86 5.71 -21.61
CA GLU A 382 -1.82 4.84 -21.02
C GLU A 382 -2.45 3.75 -20.15
N PHE A 383 -3.34 4.11 -19.21
CA PHE A 383 -3.97 3.13 -18.31
C PHE A 383 -4.87 2.13 -19.06
N THR A 384 -5.52 2.56 -20.14
CA THR A 384 -6.21 1.62 -21.03
C THR A 384 -5.24 0.75 -21.80
N GLY A 385 -4.05 1.25 -22.14
CA GLY A 385 -2.94 0.49 -22.69
C GLY A 385 -2.45 -0.59 -21.74
N ASN A 386 -2.28 -0.26 -20.46
CA ASN A 386 -1.93 -1.23 -19.41
C ASN A 386 -2.98 -2.35 -19.29
N TYR A 387 -4.26 -1.99 -19.39
CA TYR A 387 -5.36 -2.96 -19.44
C TYR A 387 -5.30 -3.84 -20.71
N LEU A 388 -5.01 -3.25 -21.87
CA LEU A 388 -4.83 -4.00 -23.11
C LEU A 388 -3.70 -5.03 -23.01
N ALA A 389 -2.56 -4.64 -22.43
CA ALA A 389 -1.45 -5.54 -22.15
C ALA A 389 -1.87 -6.65 -21.19
N MET A 390 -2.55 -6.32 -20.10
CA MET A 390 -3.06 -7.28 -19.12
C MET A 390 -4.00 -8.32 -19.78
N GLU A 391 -4.97 -7.90 -20.58
CA GLU A 391 -5.88 -8.81 -21.29
C GLU A 391 -5.16 -9.67 -22.33
N SER A 392 -4.11 -9.13 -22.95
CA SER A 392 -3.27 -9.88 -23.90
C SER A 392 -2.53 -11.03 -23.20
N PHE A 393 -1.96 -10.78 -22.02
CA PHE A 393 -1.37 -11.82 -21.19
C PHE A 393 -2.41 -12.81 -20.68
N ARG A 394 -3.60 -12.34 -20.25
CA ARG A 394 -4.70 -13.21 -19.83
C ARG A 394 -5.11 -14.16 -20.95
N TYR A 395 -5.26 -13.66 -22.18
CA TYR A 395 -5.54 -14.49 -23.32
C TYR A 395 -4.44 -15.50 -23.62
N ALA A 396 -3.19 -15.08 -23.62
CA ALA A 396 -2.06 -15.96 -23.87
C ALA A 396 -1.94 -17.12 -22.88
N VAL A 397 -2.35 -16.88 -21.60
CA VAL A 397 -2.36 -17.90 -20.55
C VAL A 397 -3.57 -18.82 -20.65
N THR A 398 -4.76 -18.28 -20.95
CA THR A 398 -6.02 -19.00 -20.77
C THR A 398 -6.66 -19.47 -22.08
N GLY A 399 -6.33 -18.84 -23.20
CA GLY A 399 -7.05 -19.02 -24.46
C GLY A 399 -8.49 -18.51 -24.44
N ASP A 400 -8.90 -17.77 -23.39
CA ASP A 400 -10.26 -17.30 -23.18
C ASP A 400 -10.69 -16.29 -24.26
N PRO A 401 -11.68 -16.60 -25.11
CA PRO A 401 -12.17 -15.67 -26.13
C PRO A 401 -12.66 -14.33 -25.55
N ASP A 402 -13.14 -14.30 -24.31
CA ASP A 402 -13.55 -13.07 -23.63
C ASP A 402 -12.35 -12.11 -23.42
N ALA A 403 -11.19 -12.65 -23.02
CA ALA A 403 -9.96 -11.85 -22.89
C ALA A 403 -9.56 -11.19 -24.21
N ARG A 404 -9.57 -11.97 -25.30
CA ARG A 404 -9.27 -11.46 -26.62
C ARG A 404 -10.26 -10.39 -27.09
N GLN A 405 -11.55 -10.60 -26.86
CA GLN A 405 -12.58 -9.62 -27.21
C GLN A 405 -12.39 -8.31 -26.46
N LYS A 406 -12.03 -8.37 -25.19
CA LYS A 406 -11.80 -7.20 -24.34
C LYS A 406 -10.50 -6.48 -24.73
N ALA A 407 -9.44 -7.21 -25.04
CA ALA A 407 -8.23 -6.64 -25.64
C ALA A 407 -8.55 -5.89 -26.94
N ARG A 408 -9.35 -6.48 -27.84
CA ARG A 408 -9.80 -5.79 -29.05
C ARG A 408 -10.55 -4.49 -28.76
N LYS A 409 -11.47 -4.48 -27.79
CA LYS A 409 -12.21 -3.26 -27.42
C LYS A 409 -11.29 -2.17 -26.88
N ALA A 410 -10.31 -2.54 -26.06
CA ALA A 410 -9.33 -1.59 -25.55
C ALA A 410 -8.48 -1.00 -26.70
N PHE A 411 -8.03 -1.83 -27.64
CA PHE A 411 -7.33 -1.37 -28.84
C PHE A 411 -8.22 -0.46 -29.70
N GLU A 412 -9.50 -0.80 -29.90
CA GLU A 412 -10.45 0.03 -30.64
C GLU A 412 -10.65 1.39 -29.97
N PHE A 413 -10.65 1.45 -28.63
CA PHE A 413 -10.66 2.70 -27.88
C PHE A 413 -9.38 3.52 -28.11
N LEU A 414 -8.20 2.94 -27.97
CA LEU A 414 -6.93 3.63 -28.22
C LEU A 414 -6.85 4.18 -29.67
N LYS A 415 -7.34 3.41 -30.62
CA LYS A 415 -7.47 3.86 -32.01
C LYS A 415 -8.47 5.03 -32.14
N PHE A 416 -9.56 4.98 -31.39
CA PHE A 416 -10.56 6.06 -31.37
C PHE A 416 -10.01 7.36 -30.77
N LEU A 417 -9.07 7.31 -29.81
CA LEU A 417 -8.38 8.50 -29.31
C LEU A 417 -7.67 9.27 -30.44
N GLN A 418 -7.16 8.59 -31.46
CA GLN A 418 -6.61 9.24 -32.64
C GLN A 418 -7.70 9.75 -33.61
N GLU A 419 -8.74 8.94 -33.85
CA GLU A 419 -9.80 9.29 -34.79
C GLU A 419 -10.66 10.48 -34.35
N VAL A 420 -10.89 10.62 -33.03
CA VAL A 420 -11.73 11.69 -32.46
C VAL A 420 -11.15 13.07 -32.64
N THR A 421 -9.83 13.19 -32.75
CA THR A 421 -9.14 14.49 -32.97
C THR A 421 -9.39 15.04 -34.37
N GLY A 422 -9.64 14.15 -35.33
CA GLY A 422 -9.75 14.51 -36.75
C GLY A 422 -8.42 14.89 -37.41
N THR A 423 -7.29 14.71 -36.70
CA THR A 423 -5.92 14.99 -37.16
C THR A 423 -5.16 13.70 -37.30
N GLU A 424 -4.64 13.40 -38.51
CA GLU A 424 -3.91 12.17 -38.74
C GLU A 424 -2.63 12.08 -37.91
N GLY A 425 -2.48 10.99 -37.14
CA GLY A 425 -1.33 10.70 -36.32
C GLY A 425 -1.30 11.40 -34.96
N PHE A 426 -2.17 12.38 -34.73
CA PHE A 426 -2.35 12.98 -33.41
C PHE A 426 -3.49 12.30 -32.65
N PHE A 427 -3.30 12.00 -31.39
CA PHE A 427 -4.31 11.33 -30.55
C PHE A 427 -4.55 12.10 -29.24
N ALA A 428 -5.76 11.97 -28.71
CA ALA A 428 -6.18 12.60 -27.47
C ALA A 428 -5.64 11.83 -26.25
N ARG A 429 -5.39 12.54 -25.15
CA ARG A 429 -5.05 11.94 -23.84
C ARG A 429 -6.25 11.22 -23.23
N SER A 430 -7.40 11.84 -23.26
CA SER A 430 -8.65 11.35 -22.68
C SER A 430 -9.85 11.82 -23.47
N ILE A 431 -10.97 11.13 -23.31
CA ILE A 431 -12.26 11.56 -23.79
C ILE A 431 -13.35 11.36 -22.74
N VAL A 432 -14.36 12.25 -22.78
CA VAL A 432 -15.57 12.14 -21.95
C VAL A 432 -16.80 12.51 -22.78
N PRO A 433 -17.99 11.99 -22.46
CA PRO A 433 -19.23 12.47 -23.07
C PRO A 433 -19.43 13.96 -22.82
N VAL A 434 -19.94 14.71 -23.82
CA VAL A 434 -20.23 16.17 -23.67
C VAL A 434 -21.21 16.50 -22.54
N ALA A 435 -21.95 15.49 -22.04
CA ALA A 435 -22.86 15.62 -20.91
C ALA A 435 -22.16 15.72 -19.55
N TRP A 436 -20.85 15.43 -19.48
CA TRP A 436 -20.09 15.57 -18.23
C TRP A 436 -20.02 17.03 -17.80
N LYS A 437 -20.35 17.26 -16.53
CA LYS A 437 -20.39 18.63 -15.95
C LYS A 437 -19.03 19.13 -15.46
N LYS A 438 -18.13 18.19 -15.16
CA LYS A 438 -16.78 18.47 -14.62
C LYS A 438 -15.78 17.58 -15.31
N VAL A 439 -14.67 18.18 -15.70
CA VAL A 439 -13.48 17.51 -16.23
C VAL A 439 -12.28 17.97 -15.43
N ASN A 440 -11.25 17.13 -15.34
CA ASN A 440 -9.97 17.53 -14.75
C ASN A 440 -9.24 18.46 -15.69
N ASP A 441 -8.54 19.44 -15.13
CA ASP A 441 -7.79 20.46 -15.87
C ASP A 441 -8.62 21.09 -17.01
N PRO A 442 -9.68 21.84 -16.67
CA PRO A 442 -10.59 22.43 -17.65
C PRO A 442 -9.89 23.55 -18.44
N ASN A 443 -10.48 23.93 -19.59
CA ASN A 443 -10.03 25.06 -20.37
C ASN A 443 -9.93 26.34 -19.52
N ARG A 444 -8.86 27.10 -19.72
CA ARG A 444 -8.53 28.32 -18.96
C ARG A 444 -7.78 29.31 -19.81
N THR A 445 -7.70 30.53 -19.33
CA THR A 445 -6.85 31.58 -19.92
C THR A 445 -5.71 31.88 -18.94
N TYR A 446 -4.56 32.28 -19.50
CA TYR A 446 -3.39 32.69 -18.73
C TYR A 446 -3.23 34.20 -18.82
N ASP A 447 -3.12 34.88 -17.68
CA ASP A 447 -2.64 36.23 -17.67
C ASP A 447 -1.10 36.28 -17.80
N LYS A 448 -0.58 37.47 -18.11
CA LYS A 448 0.88 37.64 -18.32
C LYS A 448 1.73 37.32 -17.10
N ARG A 449 1.21 37.52 -15.90
CA ARG A 449 1.92 37.24 -14.65
C ARG A 449 1.99 35.75 -14.41
N GLN A 450 0.86 35.04 -14.52
CA GLN A 450 0.82 33.58 -14.40
C GLN A 450 1.77 32.93 -15.40
N LEU A 451 1.75 33.35 -16.66
CA LEU A 451 2.67 32.80 -17.66
C LEU A 451 4.14 33.08 -17.33
N ALA A 452 4.47 34.26 -16.80
CA ALA A 452 5.83 34.58 -16.42
C ALA A 452 6.30 33.72 -15.21
N GLU A 453 5.43 33.47 -14.25
CA GLU A 453 5.70 32.61 -13.10
C GLU A 453 5.95 31.14 -13.54
N GLU A 454 5.13 30.61 -14.44
CA GLU A 454 5.30 29.27 -15.00
C GLU A 454 6.63 29.14 -15.77
N LEU A 455 6.97 30.11 -16.63
CA LEU A 455 8.22 30.11 -17.39
C LEU A 455 9.49 30.28 -16.54
N VAL A 456 9.39 30.87 -15.35
CA VAL A 456 10.49 30.92 -14.39
C VAL A 456 10.74 29.54 -13.77
N ASN A 457 9.67 28.78 -13.52
CA ASN A 457 9.74 27.45 -12.94
C ASN A 457 10.13 26.39 -13.97
N ASP A 458 9.60 26.49 -15.18
CA ASP A 458 9.92 25.60 -16.31
C ASP A 458 10.06 26.41 -17.60
N PRO A 459 11.28 26.63 -18.11
CA PRO A 459 11.52 27.34 -19.37
C PRO A 459 10.82 26.71 -20.59
N ARG A 460 10.48 25.40 -20.50
CA ARG A 460 9.78 24.66 -21.56
C ARG A 460 8.26 24.83 -21.48
N TYR A 461 7.75 25.53 -20.48
CA TYR A 461 6.31 25.64 -20.24
C TYR A 461 5.57 26.16 -21.46
N LYS A 462 4.59 25.36 -21.92
CA LYS A 462 3.66 25.74 -22.99
C LYS A 462 2.28 26.00 -22.36
N PRO A 463 1.73 27.22 -22.49
CA PRO A 463 0.35 27.49 -22.08
C PRO A 463 -0.61 26.78 -23.03
N VAL A 464 -1.50 25.97 -22.50
CA VAL A 464 -2.55 25.29 -23.26
C VAL A 464 -3.90 25.74 -22.72
N GLU A 465 -4.48 26.76 -23.39
CA GLU A 465 -5.74 27.36 -22.96
C GLU A 465 -6.93 26.46 -23.27
N GLU A 466 -6.93 25.81 -24.43
CA GLU A 466 -8.00 24.92 -24.88
C GLU A 466 -7.50 23.47 -24.87
N ARG A 467 -7.51 22.84 -23.69
CA ARG A 467 -7.18 21.41 -23.54
C ARG A 467 -8.33 20.51 -23.98
N TRP A 468 -9.55 20.88 -23.64
CA TRP A 468 -10.75 20.11 -23.96
C TRP A 468 -11.47 20.69 -25.17
N ARG A 469 -11.62 19.86 -26.19
CA ARG A 469 -12.21 20.22 -27.50
C ARG A 469 -13.39 19.30 -27.82
N ARG A 470 -14.36 19.80 -28.56
CA ARG A 470 -15.47 18.98 -29.03
C ARG A 470 -15.06 18.15 -30.23
N SER A 471 -15.49 16.86 -30.23
CA SER A 471 -15.40 16.02 -31.43
C SER A 471 -16.29 16.56 -32.55
N LYS A 472 -15.96 16.20 -33.79
CA LYS A 472 -16.68 16.62 -34.99
C LYS A 472 -18.17 16.19 -34.98
N ASP A 473 -18.48 15.03 -34.40
CA ASP A 473 -19.85 14.53 -34.24
C ASP A 473 -20.60 15.15 -33.05
N GLY A 474 -19.94 15.99 -32.25
CA GLY A 474 -20.50 16.68 -31.11
C GLY A 474 -20.81 15.82 -29.89
N LYS A 475 -20.44 14.53 -29.88
CA LYS A 475 -20.78 13.60 -28.79
C LYS A 475 -19.76 13.59 -27.65
N TRP A 476 -18.51 13.94 -27.94
CA TRP A 476 -17.39 13.81 -27.05
C TRP A 476 -16.69 15.13 -26.81
N LEU A 477 -16.10 15.28 -25.63
CA LEU A 477 -15.00 16.19 -25.35
C LEU A 477 -13.74 15.35 -25.29
N TRP A 478 -12.69 15.77 -25.99
CA TRP A 478 -11.40 15.12 -25.98
C TRP A 478 -10.32 16.07 -25.50
N LYS A 479 -9.32 15.55 -24.78
CA LYS A 479 -8.24 16.29 -24.15
C LYS A 479 -6.99 16.25 -25.04
N GLY A 480 -6.49 17.42 -25.41
CA GLY A 480 -5.25 17.60 -26.17
C GLY A 480 -4.01 17.70 -25.30
N ASP A 481 -2.94 18.22 -25.89
CA ASP A 481 -1.61 18.33 -25.26
C ASP A 481 -1.08 16.98 -24.78
N THR A 482 -1.11 16.00 -25.69
CA THR A 482 -0.71 14.63 -25.45
C THR A 482 0.78 14.52 -25.11
N SER A 483 1.12 13.75 -24.08
CA SER A 483 2.47 13.59 -23.56
C SER A 483 3.18 12.35 -24.12
N SER A 484 4.47 12.20 -23.78
CA SER A 484 5.28 11.03 -24.12
C SER A 484 4.80 9.77 -23.41
N ASP A 485 4.41 9.85 -22.12
CA ASP A 485 3.87 8.75 -21.35
C ASP A 485 2.61 8.11 -21.97
N GLU A 486 1.72 8.92 -22.52
CA GLU A 486 0.60 8.43 -23.33
C GLU A 486 1.09 7.62 -24.54
N MET A 487 2.10 8.14 -25.25
CA MET A 487 2.66 7.46 -26.39
C MET A 487 3.30 6.11 -26.01
N ASP A 488 4.01 6.08 -24.88
CA ASP A 488 4.60 4.85 -24.32
C ASP A 488 3.55 3.79 -24.03
N GLY A 489 2.49 4.18 -23.33
CA GLY A 489 1.36 3.29 -23.02
C GLY A 489 0.71 2.71 -24.28
N HIS A 490 0.56 3.53 -25.33
CA HIS A 490 0.06 3.10 -26.63
C HIS A 490 1.01 2.09 -27.30
N MET A 491 2.29 2.43 -27.45
CA MET A 491 3.24 1.59 -28.18
C MET A 491 3.54 0.27 -27.46
N MET A 492 3.69 0.30 -26.13
CA MET A 492 3.84 -0.90 -25.30
C MET A 492 2.63 -1.82 -25.43
N SER A 493 1.42 -1.27 -25.35
CA SER A 493 0.19 -2.07 -25.44
C SER A 493 -0.01 -2.67 -26.83
N TYR A 494 0.34 -1.95 -27.90
CA TYR A 494 0.30 -2.47 -29.27
C TYR A 494 1.30 -3.60 -29.45
N PHE A 495 2.49 -3.51 -28.86
CA PHE A 495 3.47 -4.58 -28.85
C PHE A 495 2.92 -5.86 -28.21
N PHE A 496 2.41 -5.79 -26.96
CA PHE A 496 1.89 -6.96 -26.27
C PHE A 496 0.64 -7.53 -26.98
N TYR A 497 -0.25 -6.67 -27.46
CA TYR A 497 -1.44 -7.14 -28.17
C TYR A 497 -1.07 -7.84 -29.49
N TYR A 498 -0.16 -7.26 -30.27
CA TYR A 498 0.31 -7.83 -31.54
C TYR A 498 0.95 -9.20 -31.35
N GLU A 499 1.78 -9.35 -30.35
CA GLU A 499 2.54 -10.59 -30.08
C GLU A 499 1.69 -11.68 -29.40
N LEU A 500 0.76 -11.32 -28.52
CA LEU A 500 0.14 -12.28 -27.60
C LEU A 500 -1.32 -12.61 -27.91
N ALA A 501 -2.09 -11.69 -28.50
CA ALA A 501 -3.53 -11.88 -28.59
C ALA A 501 -4.17 -11.51 -29.93
N ALA A 502 -3.54 -10.66 -30.74
CA ALA A 502 -4.11 -10.20 -31.99
C ALA A 502 -4.13 -11.30 -33.06
N GLY A 503 -5.28 -11.47 -33.73
CA GLY A 503 -5.38 -12.27 -34.96
C GLY A 503 -4.99 -11.46 -36.20
N GLU A 504 -5.04 -12.06 -37.37
CA GLU A 504 -4.52 -11.43 -38.60
C GLU A 504 -5.28 -10.14 -38.95
N GLU A 505 -6.58 -10.08 -38.73
CA GLU A 505 -7.39 -8.86 -38.93
C GLU A 505 -6.93 -7.73 -38.01
N GLU A 506 -6.78 -8.01 -36.70
CA GLU A 506 -6.33 -7.05 -35.72
C GLU A 506 -4.89 -6.61 -35.99
N LYS A 507 -4.01 -7.51 -36.38
CA LYS A 507 -2.62 -7.18 -36.79
C LYS A 507 -2.57 -6.20 -37.95
N ILE A 508 -3.46 -6.34 -38.92
CA ILE A 508 -3.58 -5.37 -40.04
C ILE A 508 -4.04 -4.01 -39.49
N MET A 509 -5.00 -4.00 -38.56
CA MET A 509 -5.49 -2.75 -37.94
C MET A 509 -4.38 -2.05 -37.14
N ILE A 510 -3.63 -2.80 -36.31
CA ILE A 510 -2.51 -2.28 -35.52
C ILE A 510 -1.45 -1.69 -36.45
N ARG A 511 -1.05 -2.44 -37.47
CA ARG A 511 -0.06 -2.02 -38.51
C ARG A 511 -0.44 -0.69 -39.14
N ASN A 512 -1.68 -0.56 -39.58
CA ASN A 512 -2.16 0.66 -40.21
C ASN A 512 -2.26 1.84 -39.25
N HIS A 513 -2.60 1.57 -38.00
CA HIS A 513 -2.70 2.59 -36.96
C HIS A 513 -1.32 3.13 -36.55
N VAL A 514 -0.37 2.24 -36.23
CA VAL A 514 1.01 2.60 -35.90
C VAL A 514 1.68 3.36 -37.04
N ARG A 515 1.46 2.91 -38.33
CA ARG A 515 1.98 3.64 -39.49
C ARG A 515 1.53 5.09 -39.52
N LYS A 516 0.25 5.38 -39.24
CA LYS A 516 -0.24 6.77 -39.25
C LYS A 516 0.44 7.62 -38.19
N ILE A 517 0.63 7.09 -36.98
CA ILE A 517 1.25 7.80 -35.87
C ILE A 517 2.73 8.06 -36.18
N ILE A 518 3.48 7.04 -36.56
CA ILE A 518 4.93 7.16 -36.73
C ILE A 518 5.27 7.96 -37.99
N ASP A 519 4.50 7.83 -39.09
CA ASP A 519 4.68 8.68 -40.28
C ASP A 519 4.41 10.16 -39.97
N CYS A 520 3.42 10.44 -39.12
CA CYS A 520 3.17 11.80 -38.67
C CYS A 520 4.32 12.33 -37.83
N LEU A 521 4.84 11.52 -36.92
CA LEU A 521 5.96 11.88 -36.04
C LEU A 521 7.24 12.19 -36.86
N ILE A 522 7.60 11.32 -37.81
CA ILE A 522 8.75 11.54 -38.71
C ILE A 522 8.57 12.84 -39.54
N ARG A 523 7.38 13.03 -40.14
CA ARG A 523 7.07 14.20 -40.95
C ARG A 523 7.19 15.50 -40.17
N ASN A 524 6.90 15.47 -38.89
CA ASN A 524 6.94 16.61 -37.96
C ASN A 524 8.30 16.75 -37.23
N GLY A 525 9.36 16.11 -37.76
CA GLY A 525 10.71 16.19 -37.16
C GLY A 525 10.80 15.56 -35.76
N TYR A 526 10.05 14.49 -35.52
CA TYR A 526 9.97 13.72 -34.29
C TYR A 526 9.35 14.48 -33.10
N ASN A 527 8.42 15.41 -33.37
CA ASN A 527 7.63 16.03 -32.32
C ASN A 527 6.15 15.78 -32.59
N LEU A 528 5.38 15.54 -31.54
CA LEU A 528 3.93 15.44 -31.65
C LEU A 528 3.35 16.86 -31.72
N ILE A 529 2.79 17.19 -32.89
CA ILE A 529 2.23 18.54 -33.13
C ILE A 529 0.76 18.54 -32.77
N ASP A 530 0.39 19.42 -31.82
CA ASP A 530 -0.99 19.66 -31.43
C ASP A 530 -1.73 20.50 -32.50
N ILE A 531 -3.03 20.61 -32.35
CA ILE A 531 -3.92 21.32 -33.28
C ILE A 531 -3.60 22.81 -33.40
N ASP A 532 -2.92 23.42 -32.42
CA ASP A 532 -2.43 24.78 -32.46
C ASP A 532 -1.22 24.97 -33.41
N GLY A 533 -0.72 23.90 -34.02
CA GLY A 533 0.42 23.89 -34.93
C GLY A 533 1.78 23.94 -34.25
N THR A 534 1.84 23.83 -32.92
CA THR A 534 3.09 23.72 -32.14
C THR A 534 3.21 22.36 -31.49
N HIS A 535 4.43 21.98 -31.07
CA HIS A 535 4.61 20.70 -30.33
C HIS A 535 3.85 20.72 -29.00
N THR A 536 3.41 19.54 -28.53
CA THR A 536 2.87 19.38 -27.18
C THR A 536 3.95 19.64 -26.12
N ARG A 537 3.57 19.77 -24.85
CA ARG A 537 4.55 20.09 -23.80
C ARG A 537 5.63 19.04 -23.63
N TRP A 538 5.29 17.76 -23.74
CA TRP A 538 6.16 16.65 -23.34
C TRP A 538 6.51 15.67 -24.46
N ALA A 539 5.67 15.50 -25.48
CA ALA A 539 5.91 14.56 -26.57
C ALA A 539 6.84 15.15 -27.64
N VAL A 540 8.10 15.29 -27.25
CA VAL A 540 9.17 15.96 -28.04
C VAL A 540 10.41 15.07 -28.07
N TRP A 541 10.74 14.59 -29.26
CA TRP A 541 11.83 13.64 -29.47
C TRP A 541 12.86 14.11 -30.50
N SER A 542 12.79 15.34 -30.98
CA SER A 542 13.65 15.83 -32.04
C SER A 542 15.11 16.00 -31.58
N PRO A 543 16.12 15.73 -32.46
CA PRO A 543 17.52 15.98 -32.15
C PRO A 543 17.82 17.43 -31.79
N ASP A 544 17.08 18.38 -32.40
CA ASP A 544 17.24 19.81 -32.08
C ASP A 544 16.89 20.11 -30.64
N LYS A 545 15.94 19.38 -30.07
CA LYS A 545 15.56 19.54 -28.67
C LYS A 545 16.46 18.68 -27.75
N LEU A 546 16.55 17.40 -27.98
CA LEU A 546 17.25 16.51 -27.04
C LEU A 546 18.79 16.70 -27.05
N ASN A 547 19.40 17.02 -28.17
CA ASN A 547 20.85 17.12 -28.29
C ASN A 547 21.37 18.56 -28.30
N ARG A 548 20.55 19.57 -28.62
CA ARG A 548 20.99 20.94 -28.88
C ARG A 548 20.36 21.99 -27.99
N ASP A 549 19.23 21.68 -27.32
CA ASP A 549 18.53 22.58 -26.43
C ASP A 549 18.76 22.16 -24.96
N PRO A 550 19.52 22.96 -24.18
CA PRO A 550 19.87 22.61 -22.81
C PRO A 550 18.66 22.49 -21.87
N ASP A 551 17.54 23.13 -22.19
CA ASP A 551 16.32 23.05 -21.39
C ASP A 551 15.67 21.65 -21.46
N TRP A 552 16.05 20.83 -22.46
CA TRP A 552 15.56 19.45 -22.64
C TRP A 552 16.53 18.37 -22.18
N SER A 553 17.61 18.74 -21.51
CA SER A 553 18.64 17.77 -21.08
C SER A 553 18.11 16.71 -20.10
N SER A 554 17.10 17.00 -19.30
CA SER A 554 16.47 16.04 -18.39
C SER A 554 15.68 14.94 -19.11
N GLU A 555 15.13 15.24 -20.30
CA GLU A 555 14.31 14.31 -21.07
C GLU A 555 15.16 13.49 -22.08
N LYS A 556 16.43 13.83 -22.22
CA LYS A 556 17.29 13.33 -23.29
C LYS A 556 17.39 11.81 -23.30
N ALA A 557 17.61 11.19 -22.15
CA ALA A 557 17.81 9.74 -22.06
C ALA A 557 16.52 8.97 -22.39
N LEU A 558 15.44 9.25 -21.66
CA LEU A 558 14.16 8.56 -21.84
C LEU A 558 13.59 8.79 -23.21
N ASN A 559 13.48 10.06 -23.67
CA ASN A 559 12.86 10.37 -24.97
C ASN A 559 13.69 9.82 -26.15
N SER A 560 15.03 9.70 -26.03
CA SER A 560 15.81 9.00 -27.04
C SER A 560 15.49 7.50 -27.10
N MET A 561 15.34 6.85 -25.96
CA MET A 561 14.94 5.45 -25.84
C MET A 561 13.53 5.21 -26.40
N GLU A 562 12.58 6.09 -26.06
CA GLU A 562 11.20 6.08 -26.55
C GLU A 562 11.17 6.05 -28.07
N LEU A 563 11.80 7.02 -28.72
CA LEU A 563 11.78 7.11 -30.19
C LEU A 563 12.44 5.90 -30.84
N LEU A 564 13.54 5.39 -30.30
CA LEU A 564 14.17 4.17 -30.78
C LEU A 564 13.22 2.97 -30.70
N ALA A 565 12.51 2.81 -29.58
CA ALA A 565 11.54 1.72 -29.42
C ALA A 565 10.34 1.86 -30.36
N TYR A 566 9.82 3.07 -30.57
CA TYR A 566 8.70 3.30 -31.49
C TYR A 566 9.06 2.97 -32.94
N LEU A 567 10.24 3.39 -33.39
CA LEU A 567 10.72 3.09 -34.75
C LEU A 567 10.97 1.60 -34.93
N LYS A 568 11.52 0.93 -33.91
CA LYS A 568 11.77 -0.52 -33.93
C LYS A 568 10.46 -1.31 -34.00
N LEU A 569 9.47 -0.92 -33.17
CA LEU A 569 8.13 -1.50 -33.27
C LEU A 569 7.51 -1.31 -34.65
N ALA A 570 7.54 -0.08 -35.16
CA ALA A 570 6.98 0.24 -36.45
C ALA A 570 7.68 -0.54 -37.61
N ALA A 571 9.01 -0.63 -37.58
CA ALA A 571 9.77 -1.42 -38.58
C ALA A 571 9.33 -2.88 -38.55
N HIS A 572 9.26 -3.50 -37.38
CA HIS A 572 8.91 -4.91 -37.24
C HIS A 572 7.47 -5.19 -37.70
N ILE A 573 6.48 -4.48 -37.14
CA ILE A 573 5.07 -4.82 -37.40
C ILE A 573 4.59 -4.41 -38.78
N THR A 574 5.22 -3.39 -39.42
CA THR A 574 4.83 -2.93 -40.75
C THR A 574 5.64 -3.57 -41.86
N GLY A 575 6.86 -4.01 -41.56
CA GLY A 575 7.82 -4.49 -42.56
C GLY A 575 8.34 -3.38 -43.51
N ASP A 576 8.22 -2.10 -43.14
CA ASP A 576 8.64 -0.96 -43.94
C ASP A 576 10.05 -0.50 -43.53
N ASP A 577 11.02 -0.67 -44.42
CA ASP A 577 12.43 -0.35 -44.21
C ASP A 577 12.71 1.12 -43.85
N LYS A 578 11.79 2.03 -44.14
CA LYS A 578 11.98 3.46 -43.80
C LYS A 578 12.16 3.67 -42.31
N TYR A 579 11.43 2.94 -41.46
CA TYR A 579 11.53 3.06 -40.01
C TYR A 579 12.87 2.54 -39.49
N GLN A 580 13.34 1.44 -40.04
CA GLN A 580 14.66 0.90 -39.70
C GLN A 580 15.79 1.86 -40.13
N LYS A 581 15.65 2.53 -41.28
CA LYS A 581 16.62 3.55 -41.73
C LYS A 581 16.67 4.75 -40.79
N GLU A 582 15.52 5.25 -40.38
CA GLU A 582 15.44 6.35 -39.41
C GLU A 582 16.01 5.94 -38.03
N TYR A 583 15.71 4.73 -37.59
CA TYR A 583 16.28 4.16 -36.37
C TYR A 583 17.82 4.16 -36.39
N ILE A 584 18.41 3.62 -37.47
CA ILE A 584 19.88 3.59 -37.64
C ILE A 584 20.44 5.01 -37.71
N ARG A 585 19.81 5.91 -38.47
CA ARG A 585 20.25 7.31 -38.58
C ARG A 585 20.30 8.02 -37.24
N LEU A 586 19.27 7.84 -36.39
CA LEU A 586 19.23 8.44 -35.06
C LEU A 586 20.33 7.90 -34.14
N ILE A 587 20.67 6.61 -34.27
CA ILE A 587 21.79 6.02 -33.51
C ILE A 587 23.13 6.54 -34.04
N GLU A 588 23.40 6.43 -35.34
CA GLU A 588 24.72 6.67 -35.92
C GLU A 588 25.05 8.14 -36.11
N GLU A 589 24.05 8.99 -36.45
CA GLU A 589 24.26 10.39 -36.76
C GLU A 589 23.89 11.32 -35.61
N GLU A 590 22.93 10.93 -34.73
CA GLU A 590 22.41 11.76 -33.67
C GLU A 590 22.73 11.23 -32.25
N GLY A 591 23.35 10.04 -32.13
CA GLY A 591 23.81 9.48 -30.86
C GLY A 591 22.69 9.05 -29.86
N TYR A 592 21.51 8.67 -30.38
CA TYR A 592 20.36 8.33 -29.53
C TYR A 592 20.57 7.10 -28.67
N LEU A 593 21.41 6.16 -29.10
CA LEU A 593 21.77 5.01 -28.27
C LEU A 593 22.64 5.46 -27.09
N ASP A 594 23.61 6.34 -27.32
CA ASP A 594 24.45 6.89 -26.24
C ASP A 594 23.62 7.72 -25.26
N ASN A 595 22.65 8.49 -25.76
CA ASN A 595 21.72 9.23 -24.93
C ASN A 595 20.90 8.28 -24.03
N ALA A 596 20.33 7.21 -24.60
CA ALA A 596 19.52 6.23 -23.87
C ALA A 596 20.31 5.47 -22.80
N LEU A 597 21.63 5.39 -22.95
CA LEU A 597 22.54 4.76 -22.00
C LEU A 597 23.04 5.72 -20.90
N GLU A 598 22.63 7.00 -20.90
CA GLU A 598 22.98 7.93 -19.83
C GLU A 598 22.40 7.45 -18.50
N LEU A 599 23.28 7.38 -17.49
CA LEU A 599 22.97 6.79 -16.18
C LEU A 599 21.99 7.64 -15.39
N ASN A 600 20.98 6.98 -14.83
CA ASN A 600 20.06 7.58 -13.88
C ASN A 600 20.62 7.50 -12.46
N SER A 601 20.17 8.40 -11.59
CA SER A 601 20.57 8.39 -10.19
C SER A 601 20.12 7.10 -9.50
N LYS A 602 21.02 6.46 -8.73
CA LYS A 602 20.69 5.34 -7.85
C LYS A 602 20.02 5.78 -6.55
N ASN A 603 20.01 7.08 -6.24
CA ASN A 603 19.33 7.61 -5.06
C ASN A 603 17.82 7.61 -5.28
N PRO A 604 17.03 6.89 -4.44
CA PRO A 604 15.56 6.85 -4.58
C PRO A 604 14.88 8.22 -4.64
N ALA A 605 15.36 9.21 -3.90
CA ALA A 605 14.80 10.56 -3.91
C ALA A 605 14.98 11.31 -5.24
N TRP A 606 15.95 10.91 -6.06
CA TRP A 606 16.26 11.54 -7.34
C TRP A 606 15.62 10.83 -8.54
N GLN A 607 14.94 9.71 -8.30
CA GLN A 607 14.28 8.97 -9.36
C GLN A 607 12.89 9.55 -9.64
N VAL A 608 12.58 9.67 -10.91
CA VAL A 608 11.22 9.92 -11.39
C VAL A 608 10.59 8.55 -11.68
N TYR A 609 9.79 8.04 -10.77
CA TYR A 609 9.32 6.64 -10.79
C TYR A 609 8.43 6.31 -11.98
N PHE A 610 7.64 7.26 -12.48
CA PHE A 610 6.87 7.02 -13.70
C PHE A 610 7.78 6.93 -14.93
N ASP A 611 8.90 7.69 -15.02
CA ASP A 611 9.90 7.52 -16.08
C ASP A 611 10.51 6.12 -16.03
N ARG A 612 10.81 5.62 -14.82
CA ARG A 612 11.30 4.23 -14.65
C ARG A 612 10.31 3.20 -15.15
N THR A 613 9.01 3.47 -15.01
CA THR A 613 7.95 2.61 -15.55
C THR A 613 7.91 2.69 -17.07
N MET A 614 8.06 3.89 -17.65
CA MET A 614 8.13 4.09 -19.11
C MET A 614 9.31 3.33 -19.72
N GLU A 615 10.49 3.41 -19.14
CA GLU A 615 11.64 2.60 -19.58
C GLU A 615 11.30 1.10 -19.59
N GLY A 616 10.61 0.63 -18.53
CA GLY A 616 10.11 -0.75 -18.45
C GLY A 616 9.16 -1.13 -19.58
N TYR A 617 8.34 -0.21 -20.07
CA TYR A 617 7.46 -0.45 -21.24
C TYR A 617 8.25 -0.65 -22.53
N LEU A 618 9.38 -0.01 -22.69
CA LEU A 618 10.16 0.05 -23.92
C LEU A 618 11.19 -1.08 -24.05
N ILE A 619 11.77 -1.53 -22.93
CA ILE A 619 12.78 -2.60 -22.88
C ILE A 619 12.35 -3.86 -23.63
N PRO A 620 11.12 -4.39 -23.46
CA PRO A 620 10.67 -5.57 -24.19
C PRO A 620 10.65 -5.38 -25.71
N ILE A 621 10.28 -4.20 -26.19
CA ILE A 621 10.24 -3.87 -27.62
C ILE A 621 11.65 -3.89 -28.20
N LEU A 622 12.58 -3.17 -27.55
CA LEU A 622 13.96 -3.06 -27.99
C LEU A 622 14.65 -4.42 -28.00
N LEU A 623 14.57 -5.17 -26.90
CA LEU A 623 15.22 -6.49 -26.82
C LEU A 623 14.57 -7.54 -27.72
N LYS A 624 13.27 -7.47 -27.98
CA LYS A 624 12.58 -8.43 -28.85
C LYS A 624 12.95 -8.28 -30.31
N TYR A 625 13.08 -7.02 -30.76
CA TYR A 625 13.16 -6.70 -32.17
C TYR A 625 14.55 -6.24 -32.64
N GLU A 626 15.53 -6.09 -31.74
CA GLU A 626 16.89 -5.72 -32.14
C GLU A 626 17.68 -6.91 -32.64
N ASP A 627 18.09 -6.85 -33.89
CA ASP A 627 18.86 -7.90 -34.59
C ASP A 627 20.36 -7.57 -34.66
N ASN A 628 20.76 -6.28 -34.53
CA ASN A 628 22.16 -5.90 -34.47
C ASN A 628 22.78 -6.31 -33.14
N PRO A 629 23.81 -7.19 -33.12
CA PRO A 629 24.38 -7.72 -31.89
C PRO A 629 25.00 -6.64 -30.96
N GLU A 630 25.55 -5.56 -31.54
CA GLU A 630 26.18 -4.48 -30.77
C GLU A 630 25.10 -3.64 -30.07
N TYR A 631 24.06 -3.25 -30.80
CA TYR A 631 22.94 -2.49 -30.22
C TYR A 631 22.16 -3.34 -29.20
N ARG A 632 21.93 -4.61 -29.55
CA ARG A 632 21.28 -5.55 -28.63
C ARG A 632 22.02 -5.67 -27.29
N LYS A 633 23.35 -5.81 -27.35
CA LYS A 633 24.20 -5.86 -26.16
C LYS A 633 24.06 -4.60 -25.32
N SER A 634 24.00 -3.42 -25.95
CA SER A 634 23.80 -2.15 -25.26
C SER A 634 22.44 -2.10 -24.54
N PHE A 635 21.37 -2.56 -25.18
CA PHE A 635 20.05 -2.64 -24.53
C PHE A 635 19.97 -3.71 -23.44
N GLU A 636 20.70 -4.81 -23.55
CA GLU A 636 20.82 -5.81 -22.49
C GLU A 636 21.52 -5.21 -21.25
N MET A 637 22.58 -4.43 -21.45
CA MET A 637 23.25 -3.71 -20.36
C MET A 637 22.34 -2.66 -19.73
N LEU A 638 21.60 -1.89 -20.55
CA LEU A 638 20.63 -0.92 -20.07
C LEU A 638 19.54 -1.60 -19.22
N ALA A 639 19.00 -2.72 -19.69
CA ALA A 639 17.98 -3.48 -18.97
C ALA A 639 18.49 -4.02 -17.63
N ASP A 640 19.73 -4.51 -17.58
CA ASP A 640 20.36 -4.99 -16.35
C ASP A 640 20.54 -3.86 -15.35
N GLU A 641 21.03 -2.71 -15.79
CA GLU A 641 21.22 -1.54 -14.92
C GLU A 641 19.89 -0.95 -14.46
N TRP A 642 18.91 -0.87 -15.37
CA TRP A 642 17.55 -0.45 -14.99
C TRP A 642 16.98 -1.33 -13.90
N MET A 643 17.11 -2.66 -14.03
CA MET A 643 16.62 -3.61 -13.04
C MET A 643 17.39 -3.50 -11.72
N GLU A 644 18.72 -3.36 -11.75
CA GLU A 644 19.53 -3.16 -10.54
C GLU A 644 19.07 -1.94 -9.73
N ASN A 645 18.68 -0.86 -10.41
CA ASN A 645 18.16 0.35 -9.79
C ASN A 645 16.74 0.19 -9.24
N GLN A 646 15.93 -0.74 -9.78
CA GLN A 646 14.52 -0.94 -9.42
C GLN A 646 14.29 -2.10 -8.44
N GLU A 647 15.24 -3.02 -8.29
CA GLU A 647 15.05 -4.24 -7.49
C GLU A 647 14.66 -3.95 -6.04
N SER A 648 15.27 -2.92 -5.44
CA SER A 648 14.97 -2.54 -4.06
C SER A 648 13.56 -1.99 -3.84
N GLY A 649 12.88 -1.52 -4.90
CA GLY A 649 11.54 -0.91 -4.82
C GLY A 649 10.38 -1.90 -4.84
N GLU A 650 10.65 -3.21 -4.98
CA GLU A 650 9.64 -4.28 -5.04
C GLU A 650 8.53 -4.04 -6.10
N ASN A 651 8.91 -3.48 -7.22
CA ASN A 651 7.97 -3.21 -8.31
C ASN A 651 7.74 -4.47 -9.15
N LEU A 652 6.55 -5.05 -9.05
CA LEU A 652 6.22 -6.32 -9.71
C LEU A 652 6.17 -6.21 -11.23
N VAL A 653 5.70 -5.09 -11.75
CA VAL A 653 5.67 -4.89 -13.21
C VAL A 653 7.10 -4.87 -13.74
N ASN A 654 7.99 -4.15 -13.09
CA ASN A 654 9.39 -4.09 -13.48
C ASN A 654 10.05 -5.47 -13.40
N ASN A 655 9.83 -6.22 -12.31
CA ASN A 655 10.36 -7.57 -12.13
C ASN A 655 9.93 -8.49 -13.29
N PHE A 656 8.64 -8.56 -13.58
CA PHE A 656 8.14 -9.48 -14.60
C PHE A 656 8.36 -8.98 -16.03
N THR A 657 8.41 -7.67 -16.25
CA THR A 657 8.82 -7.09 -17.54
C THR A 657 10.28 -7.42 -17.86
N TYR A 658 11.17 -7.28 -16.87
CA TYR A 658 12.57 -7.67 -17.02
C TYR A 658 12.73 -9.17 -17.31
N ALA A 659 12.02 -10.02 -16.54
CA ALA A 659 12.03 -11.46 -16.79
C ALA A 659 11.48 -11.82 -18.17
N PHE A 660 10.43 -11.14 -18.63
CA PHE A 660 9.85 -11.32 -19.97
C PHE A 660 10.85 -10.93 -21.08
N ALA A 661 11.51 -9.79 -20.93
CA ALA A 661 12.38 -9.24 -21.93
C ALA A 661 13.73 -9.98 -22.04
N THR A 662 14.30 -10.40 -20.89
CA THR A 662 15.65 -10.94 -20.80
C THR A 662 15.70 -12.46 -20.61
N GLY A 663 14.62 -13.07 -20.13
CA GLY A 663 14.60 -14.47 -19.67
C GLY A 663 15.34 -14.71 -18.36
N LYS A 664 15.83 -13.66 -17.69
CA LYS A 664 16.55 -13.76 -16.42
C LYS A 664 15.60 -13.90 -15.23
N LYS A 665 16.10 -14.51 -14.15
CA LYS A 665 15.31 -14.70 -12.92
C LYS A 665 15.17 -13.39 -12.15
N VAL A 666 14.01 -13.25 -11.50
CA VAL A 666 13.67 -12.15 -10.57
C VAL A 666 13.41 -12.70 -9.16
N ASN A 667 13.28 -11.83 -8.18
CA ASN A 667 12.94 -12.23 -6.80
C ASN A 667 11.47 -12.70 -6.71
N ILE A 668 11.24 -13.99 -6.96
CA ILE A 668 9.91 -14.61 -7.00
C ILE A 668 9.24 -14.65 -5.62
N PRO A 669 9.90 -15.10 -4.53
CA PRO A 669 9.28 -15.14 -3.21
C PRO A 669 8.71 -13.77 -2.79
N GLN A 670 9.50 -12.72 -2.90
CA GLN A 670 9.10 -11.35 -2.56
C GLN A 670 7.93 -10.86 -3.44
N SER A 671 7.96 -11.17 -4.74
CA SER A 671 6.86 -10.82 -5.65
C SER A 671 5.55 -11.53 -5.29
N ILE A 672 5.62 -12.81 -4.88
CA ILE A 672 4.46 -13.56 -4.43
C ILE A 672 3.92 -13.03 -3.09
N ASP A 673 4.80 -12.69 -2.15
CA ASP A 673 4.40 -12.11 -0.88
C ASP A 673 3.74 -10.75 -1.06
N PHE A 674 4.25 -9.91 -1.97
CA PHE A 674 3.60 -8.65 -2.33
C PHE A 674 2.18 -8.88 -2.90
N LEU A 675 2.01 -9.84 -3.83
CA LEU A 675 0.70 -10.15 -4.41
C LEU A 675 -0.31 -10.61 -3.34
N LYS A 676 0.14 -11.38 -2.35
CA LYS A 676 -0.70 -11.82 -1.22
C LYS A 676 -1.03 -10.66 -0.29
N ASP A 677 -0.02 -9.88 0.12
CA ASP A 677 -0.14 -8.82 1.12
C ASP A 677 -0.91 -7.59 0.61
N ALA A 678 -0.94 -7.36 -0.72
CA ALA A 678 -1.70 -6.25 -1.31
C ALA A 678 -3.16 -6.22 -0.80
N PRO A 679 -3.65 -5.09 -0.28
CA PRO A 679 -4.99 -5.01 0.28
C PRO A 679 -6.08 -5.17 -0.79
N LEU A 680 -7.28 -5.63 -0.38
CA LEU A 680 -8.41 -5.82 -1.28
C LEU A 680 -9.09 -4.49 -1.67
N ASP A 681 -8.98 -3.48 -0.82
CA ASP A 681 -9.40 -2.15 -1.19
C ASP A 681 -8.24 -1.43 -1.91
N LEU A 682 -8.54 -0.72 -2.98
CA LEU A 682 -7.60 0.06 -3.77
C LEU A 682 -7.80 1.56 -3.59
N VAL A 683 -8.39 1.97 -2.47
CA VAL A 683 -8.43 3.38 -2.05
C VAL A 683 -7.00 3.86 -1.82
N ASP A 684 -6.68 5.01 -2.36
CA ASP A 684 -5.37 5.66 -2.20
C ASP A 684 -5.31 6.35 -0.83
N TRP A 685 -5.25 5.56 0.25
CA TRP A 685 -5.32 6.06 1.60
C TRP A 685 -4.17 6.99 1.96
N THR A 686 -4.46 8.04 2.72
CA THR A 686 -3.40 8.87 3.29
C THR A 686 -2.57 8.06 4.27
N ILE A 687 -1.28 7.96 3.99
CA ILE A 687 -0.27 7.31 4.83
C ILE A 687 0.74 8.37 5.27
N ASP A 688 1.11 8.33 6.55
CA ASP A 688 2.18 9.15 7.10
C ASP A 688 3.05 8.29 8.03
N HIS A 689 4.16 7.79 7.50
CA HIS A 689 5.11 6.98 8.26
C HIS A 689 5.90 7.80 9.28
N ARG A 690 5.91 9.13 9.19
CA ARG A 690 6.67 10.01 10.08
C ARG A 690 6.17 10.00 11.53
N ILE A 691 4.91 9.56 11.74
CA ILE A 691 4.32 9.44 13.08
C ILE A 691 4.72 8.15 13.80
N ARG A 692 5.34 7.20 13.10
CA ARG A 692 5.76 5.90 13.61
C ARG A 692 7.18 5.98 14.16
N GLU A 693 7.40 5.42 15.34
CA GLU A 693 8.70 5.38 16.00
C GLU A 693 9.58 4.22 15.50
N ASP A 694 8.98 3.18 14.89
CA ASP A 694 9.68 2.03 14.32
C ASP A 694 10.23 2.27 12.90
N VAL A 695 9.93 3.41 12.30
CA VAL A 695 10.37 3.77 10.96
C VAL A 695 11.56 4.72 11.01
N HIS A 696 12.69 4.28 10.47
CA HIS A 696 13.83 5.15 10.27
C HIS A 696 13.61 6.04 9.05
N LEU A 697 13.72 7.35 9.26
CA LEU A 697 13.52 8.35 8.21
C LEU A 697 14.86 8.85 7.68
N VAL A 698 14.96 8.96 6.37
CA VAL A 698 16.10 9.55 5.66
C VAL A 698 15.63 10.83 4.97
N ARG A 699 16.30 11.95 5.27
CA ARG A 699 16.06 13.21 4.57
C ARG A 699 17.09 13.40 3.49
N GLU A 700 16.64 13.53 2.26
CA GLU A 700 17.49 13.92 1.15
C GLU A 700 17.78 15.43 1.26
N PRO A 701 19.06 15.86 1.37
CA PRO A 701 19.37 17.23 1.78
C PRO A 701 19.15 18.29 0.68
N ILE A 702 19.09 17.92 -0.59
CA ILE A 702 18.94 18.85 -1.71
C ILE A 702 17.47 19.06 -2.06
N LEU A 703 16.71 17.97 -2.23
CA LEU A 703 15.28 18.02 -2.54
C LEU A 703 14.43 18.20 -1.28
N GLU A 704 15.07 18.08 -0.10
CA GLU A 704 14.41 18.12 1.21
C GLU A 704 13.30 17.05 1.40
N GLU A 705 13.25 16.03 0.53
CA GLU A 705 12.31 14.93 0.63
C GLU A 705 12.62 14.03 1.82
N ILE A 706 11.56 13.59 2.50
CA ILE A 706 11.64 12.64 3.60
C ILE A 706 11.19 11.28 3.08
N GLN A 707 12.09 10.31 3.20
CA GLN A 707 11.88 8.93 2.79
C GLN A 707 12.02 7.98 3.98
N VAL A 708 11.45 6.79 3.85
CA VAL A 708 11.68 5.68 4.76
C VAL A 708 13.00 4.98 4.39
N ALA A 709 13.76 4.52 5.39
CA ALA A 709 15.01 3.80 5.16
C ALA A 709 14.78 2.34 4.74
N GLU A 710 13.65 1.75 5.17
CA GLU A 710 13.23 0.40 4.83
C GLU A 710 11.88 0.44 4.15
N LEU A 711 11.71 -0.37 3.09
CA LEU A 711 10.51 -0.34 2.27
C LEU A 711 9.30 -0.93 3.03
N PRO A 712 8.18 -0.20 3.16
CA PRO A 712 6.98 -0.70 3.79
C PRO A 712 6.37 -1.87 3.00
N SER A 713 5.71 -2.79 3.69
CA SER A 713 4.97 -3.88 3.03
C SER A 713 3.81 -3.33 2.17
N ALA A 714 3.30 -4.14 1.24
CA ALA A 714 2.21 -3.70 0.36
C ALA A 714 0.96 -3.24 1.14
N SER A 715 0.68 -3.85 2.30
CA SER A 715 -0.45 -3.50 3.16
C SER A 715 -0.25 -2.20 3.97
N GLU A 716 0.96 -1.69 4.04
CA GLU A 716 1.32 -0.45 4.73
C GLU A 716 1.44 0.77 3.79
N ARG A 717 1.41 0.55 2.46
CA ARG A 717 1.46 1.63 1.45
C ARG A 717 0.07 2.23 1.21
N ALA A 718 0.01 3.44 0.63
CA ALA A 718 -1.24 4.12 0.32
C ALA A 718 -2.13 3.32 -0.64
N THR A 719 -1.55 2.74 -1.68
CA THR A 719 -2.22 1.84 -2.62
C THR A 719 -1.20 0.99 -3.39
N VAL A 720 -1.69 0.06 -4.19
CA VAL A 720 -0.85 -0.72 -5.12
C VAL A 720 -0.59 0.12 -6.36
N ARG A 721 0.63 0.64 -6.50
CA ARG A 721 1.11 1.41 -7.65
C ARG A 721 2.59 1.12 -7.89
N TRP A 722 3.06 1.27 -9.12
CA TRP A 722 4.48 1.17 -9.49
C TRP A 722 5.06 2.44 -10.12
N ASP A 723 4.22 3.43 -10.38
CA ASP A 723 4.56 4.72 -10.98
C ASP A 723 4.80 5.84 -9.95
N ARG A 724 4.91 5.48 -8.67
CA ARG A 724 5.22 6.40 -7.55
C ARG A 724 6.42 5.93 -6.74
N ASN A 725 7.04 6.87 -6.04
CA ASN A 725 8.14 6.58 -5.12
C ASN A 725 7.67 5.69 -3.96
N PRO A 726 8.07 4.41 -3.91
CA PRO A 726 7.65 3.51 -2.83
C PRO A 726 8.33 3.79 -1.49
N TRP A 727 9.35 4.65 -1.49
CA TRP A 727 10.09 5.09 -0.30
C TRP A 727 9.52 6.37 0.32
N ALA A 728 8.49 6.98 -0.25
CA ALA A 728 7.91 8.20 0.27
C ALA A 728 7.40 8.01 1.70
N ALA A 729 7.83 8.87 2.63
CA ALA A 729 7.36 8.81 4.01
C ALA A 729 5.90 9.24 4.16
N THR A 730 5.38 9.99 3.18
CA THR A 730 3.96 10.42 3.14
C THR A 730 3.42 10.28 1.73
N GLU A 731 2.23 9.71 1.61
CA GLU A 731 1.56 9.55 0.33
C GLU A 731 0.04 9.42 0.48
N GLY A 732 -0.66 9.39 -0.66
CA GLY A 732 -2.07 9.04 -0.77
C GLY A 732 -3.03 10.21 -0.90
N ASN A 733 -4.18 9.89 -1.52
CA ASN A 733 -5.34 10.78 -1.68
C ASN A 733 -6.62 9.94 -1.56
N PRO A 734 -7.28 9.90 -0.39
CA PRO A 734 -8.43 9.03 -0.13
C PRO A 734 -9.69 9.39 -0.92
N GLN A 735 -9.64 10.42 -1.75
CA GLN A 735 -10.66 10.69 -2.77
C GLN A 735 -10.48 9.87 -4.06
N GLN A 736 -9.46 9.02 -4.15
CA GLN A 736 -9.18 8.20 -5.32
C GLN A 736 -9.27 6.70 -4.99
N VAL A 737 -9.77 5.92 -5.97
CA VAL A 737 -9.64 4.47 -5.98
C VAL A 737 -8.92 4.09 -7.26
N ARG A 738 -7.80 3.38 -7.12
CA ARG A 738 -6.99 2.95 -8.27
C ARG A 738 -7.62 1.76 -8.98
N GLU A 739 -7.38 1.67 -10.25
CA GLU A 739 -7.83 0.54 -11.06
C GLU A 739 -7.03 -0.73 -10.72
N PRO A 740 -7.70 -1.88 -10.62
CA PRO A 740 -7.06 -3.16 -10.29
C PRO A 740 -6.02 -3.66 -11.29
N VAL A 741 -5.84 -3.01 -12.43
CA VAL A 741 -4.83 -3.37 -13.44
C VAL A 741 -3.43 -3.36 -12.84
N PHE A 742 -3.14 -2.48 -11.88
CA PHE A 742 -1.87 -2.42 -11.16
C PHE A 742 -1.51 -3.73 -10.43
N TRP A 743 -2.50 -4.54 -10.04
CA TRP A 743 -2.29 -5.87 -9.48
C TRP A 743 -2.46 -6.98 -10.52
N LEU A 744 -3.45 -6.85 -11.42
CA LEU A 744 -3.83 -7.90 -12.38
C LEU A 744 -2.77 -8.11 -13.46
N TRP A 745 -2.16 -7.04 -13.95
CA TRP A 745 -1.17 -7.14 -15.03
C TRP A 745 0.07 -7.94 -14.60
N PRO A 746 0.79 -7.60 -13.51
CA PRO A 746 1.91 -8.43 -13.07
C PRO A 746 1.50 -9.85 -12.69
N TYR A 747 0.30 -10.07 -12.16
CA TYR A 747 -0.21 -11.42 -11.91
C TYR A 747 -0.30 -12.24 -13.20
N TRP A 748 -0.87 -11.68 -14.29
CA TRP A 748 -0.97 -12.40 -15.56
C TRP A 748 0.36 -12.56 -16.27
N MET A 749 1.30 -11.62 -16.13
CA MET A 749 2.68 -11.77 -16.58
C MET A 749 3.37 -12.93 -15.86
N ALA A 750 3.25 -13.02 -14.55
CA ALA A 750 3.80 -14.12 -13.75
C ALA A 750 3.20 -15.48 -14.14
N ARG A 751 1.90 -15.51 -14.44
CA ARG A 751 1.23 -16.70 -14.98
C ARG A 751 1.79 -17.11 -16.36
N TYR A 752 1.99 -16.13 -17.24
CA TYR A 752 2.55 -16.35 -18.59
C TYR A 752 3.99 -16.87 -18.53
N LEU A 753 4.80 -16.31 -17.64
CA LEU A 753 6.19 -16.74 -17.44
C LEU A 753 6.30 -18.10 -16.71
N GLY A 754 5.19 -18.68 -16.30
CA GLY A 754 5.18 -19.94 -15.55
C GLY A 754 5.60 -19.84 -14.09
N VAL A 755 5.82 -18.62 -13.60
CA VAL A 755 6.19 -18.33 -12.21
C VAL A 755 5.06 -18.69 -11.24
N ILE A 756 3.81 -18.41 -11.63
CA ILE A 756 2.61 -18.80 -10.85
C ILE A 756 1.88 -19.90 -11.62
N GLN A 757 1.69 -21.05 -11.00
CA GLN A 757 0.94 -22.18 -11.53
C GLN A 757 -0.38 -22.37 -10.77
N PRO A 758 -1.46 -22.88 -11.43
CA PRO A 758 -2.70 -23.21 -10.73
C PRO A 758 -2.51 -24.22 -9.61
N ALA A 759 -3.40 -24.22 -8.64
CA ALA A 759 -3.42 -25.26 -7.60
C ALA A 759 -3.59 -26.65 -8.23
N GLY A 760 -2.76 -27.61 -7.82
CA GLY A 760 -2.85 -28.99 -8.28
C GLY A 760 -2.25 -29.31 -9.64
N SER A 761 -1.50 -28.40 -10.26
CA SER A 761 -0.78 -28.62 -11.52
C SER A 761 0.58 -29.34 -11.37
N LYS A 762 0.82 -30.06 -10.26
CA LYS A 762 2.01 -30.90 -10.04
C LYS A 762 1.93 -32.21 -10.83
#